data_e96222cce2f991efb9d9983e0632b54a
#
_entry.id   e96222cce2f991efb9d9983e0632b54a
#
_cell.length_a   1.000
_cell.length_b   1.000
_cell.length_c   1.000
_cell.angle_alpha   90.00
_cell.angle_beta   90.00
_cell.angle_gamma   90.00
#
_symmetry.space_group_name_H-M   'P 1'
#
loop_
_entity.id
_entity.type
_entity.pdbx_description
1 polymer ?
#
loop_
_entity_poly.entity_id
_entity_poly.type
_entity_poly.pdbx_seq_one_letter_code
_entity_poly.pdbx_strand_id
1 'polypeptide(L)'
;MNKKRLPKSTYPNRYEIELDVDLDNFSYTGAQKVDLNVVEATNNIVLNSVGIEVTKAKIQTTKQDIPLEVNYIEEDEKIVFESQETLSEGVYELYLEFNSEITNDLKGFYKSSYMSEDGEKKWIATTQFEPTAARSAFPCWDEPEYKAIFSMTIITDEKYLRVSNEMVVEEEKVENNKLRTKFADSMKMSSYLVAFVIGDLEATVVGKSKTTDIRIIHRPGFSHQTSYAGTAAIKLLDFFEDYYKIPYPGTKLDLIAIPDFAMGAMENVGAVTFRENLLLFDKDKATRSELDRSITVIAHELAHMWFGDLVTMKWWDGIWLNEAFASLMEVIASYNTYPEFKQWNAMNMSRTAGFSIDSLENSRPVEFDVETPDQAEEMFDVLTYEKGSTVLRMFQMFIGEEAFQNGVEAYLNKFKFENTNSSDLWDALSEASNQPLNKILPFWIREKGYPFLQVDCSNNFLTIKQKPFLLKNVETDKNNIKPVPVQIKFLDTGNEEKFLLDEAERVIDLKNLGEVPHVNSGGWGFFHTFYDDEVFEHILANFDKLNDLEKYRLLEDKWMQFKKAPTDIKDFYKFLMFFKKEKDEDIWIYMSSIIATLANLFESNNSDSFKAFVKDLTDELHNELGFEVKKDEELEIKEVRDTINKLRAKNLDDDSFIKKFSDIFKENKMESISEGTFFSSILFISALDETNKIETFLEKFENAESPQMQGRYRAVLGQVRDQNASRKIVEFMLDGRIRGADCPYILASMITNKYIGKKSWKVIKENFNDLLNVMPDWTASRILDALPAIYDEEFAGDIKNFIKKNPLPSSEKLAAQKLERLEANIEFMDNLKEVNNET
;
A
#
# COMPACT_ATOMS: atom_id res chain seq x y z
N MET A 1 -26.62 -20.65 -4.28
CA MET A 1 -25.88 -20.58 -3.01
C MET A 1 -24.42 -20.60 -3.36
N ASN A 2 -23.71 -19.58 -2.96
CA ASN A 2 -22.26 -19.53 -3.17
C ASN A 2 -21.64 -20.66 -2.31
N LYS A 3 -21.13 -21.72 -2.94
CA LYS A 3 -20.67 -22.94 -2.26
C LYS A 3 -19.48 -22.71 -1.32
N LYS A 4 -18.83 -21.52 -1.40
CA LYS A 4 -17.62 -21.18 -0.64
C LYS A 4 -17.87 -20.43 0.67
N ARG A 5 -19.07 -19.83 0.87
CA ARG A 5 -19.47 -19.21 2.14
C ARG A 5 -19.83 -20.26 3.19
N LEU A 6 -19.64 -19.89 4.46
CA LEU A 6 -20.11 -20.72 5.58
C LEU A 6 -21.65 -20.71 5.68
N PRO A 7 -22.26 -21.82 6.13
CA PRO A 7 -23.68 -21.85 6.42
C PRO A 7 -24.07 -20.89 7.54
N LYS A 8 -25.24 -20.26 7.41
CA LYS A 8 -25.76 -19.32 8.42
C LYS A 8 -26.60 -20.00 9.52
N SER A 9 -26.52 -21.30 9.69
CA SER A 9 -27.21 -22.06 10.74
C SER A 9 -26.56 -21.88 12.13
N THR A 10 -25.28 -21.50 12.18
CA THR A 10 -24.52 -21.37 13.43
C THR A 10 -23.69 -20.08 13.42
N TYR A 11 -23.59 -19.40 14.59
CA TYR A 11 -22.84 -18.17 14.79
C TYR A 11 -22.02 -18.23 16.08
N PRO A 12 -20.72 -17.83 16.05
CA PRO A 12 -19.92 -17.74 17.27
C PRO A 12 -20.33 -16.51 18.10
N ASN A 13 -20.25 -16.60 19.42
CA ASN A 13 -20.37 -15.48 20.33
C ASN A 13 -19.04 -15.16 20.99
N ARG A 14 -18.33 -16.22 21.46
CA ARG A 14 -17.08 -16.08 22.18
C ARG A 14 -16.19 -17.29 21.95
N TYR A 15 -14.92 -17.03 21.78
CA TYR A 15 -13.84 -18.02 21.76
C TYR A 15 -13.00 -17.91 23.04
N GLU A 16 -12.70 -19.04 23.67
CA GLU A 16 -11.60 -19.22 24.60
C GLU A 16 -10.55 -20.09 23.94
N ILE A 17 -9.40 -19.52 23.60
CA ILE A 17 -8.34 -20.21 22.85
C ILE A 17 -7.11 -20.28 23.76
N GLU A 18 -6.62 -21.49 23.97
CA GLU A 18 -5.37 -21.75 24.68
C GLU A 18 -4.40 -22.44 23.73
N LEU A 19 -3.21 -21.84 23.55
CA LEU A 19 -2.15 -22.35 22.68
C LEU A 19 -0.90 -22.63 23.52
N ASP A 20 -0.40 -23.88 23.45
CA ASP A 20 0.90 -24.27 24.00
C ASP A 20 1.91 -24.30 22.86
N VAL A 21 2.78 -23.27 22.83
CA VAL A 21 3.67 -22.96 21.71
C VAL A 21 5.09 -23.40 22.01
N ASP A 22 5.65 -24.20 21.11
CA ASP A 22 7.05 -24.63 21.08
C ASP A 22 7.80 -23.92 19.94
N LEU A 23 8.55 -22.87 20.28
CA LEU A 23 9.36 -22.12 19.31
C LEU A 23 10.61 -22.85 18.85
N ASP A 24 11.10 -23.83 19.61
CA ASP A 24 12.29 -24.60 19.24
C ASP A 24 11.96 -25.63 18.12
N ASN A 25 10.74 -26.20 18.17
CA ASN A 25 10.27 -27.15 17.16
C ASN A 25 9.29 -26.52 16.16
N PHE A 26 8.94 -25.26 16.27
CA PHE A 26 7.98 -24.53 15.43
C PHE A 26 6.62 -25.22 15.32
N SER A 27 6.10 -25.67 16.46
CA SER A 27 4.81 -26.37 16.54
C SER A 27 4.01 -25.86 17.71
N TYR A 28 2.73 -26.14 17.74
CA TYR A 28 1.86 -25.82 18.85
C TYR A 28 0.69 -26.80 18.95
N THR A 29 0.18 -26.95 20.17
CA THR A 29 -1.09 -27.59 20.43
C THR A 29 -2.09 -26.53 20.87
N GLY A 30 -3.35 -26.70 20.50
CA GLY A 30 -4.41 -25.79 20.85
C GLY A 30 -5.60 -26.50 21.49
N ALA A 31 -6.22 -25.82 22.44
CA ALA A 31 -7.53 -26.15 22.95
C ALA A 31 -8.44 -24.92 22.82
N GLN A 32 -9.62 -25.10 22.26
CA GLN A 32 -10.57 -23.99 22.16
C GLN A 32 -11.97 -24.40 22.60
N LYS A 33 -12.66 -23.44 23.22
CA LYS A 33 -14.08 -23.48 23.51
C LYS A 33 -14.75 -22.36 22.74
N VAL A 34 -15.85 -22.66 22.08
CA VAL A 34 -16.62 -21.66 21.36
C VAL A 34 -18.05 -21.68 21.84
N ASP A 35 -18.47 -20.58 22.50
CA ASP A 35 -19.90 -20.36 22.71
C ASP A 35 -20.54 -19.99 21.39
N LEU A 36 -21.48 -20.79 20.93
CA LEU A 36 -22.14 -20.59 19.64
C LEU A 36 -23.66 -20.60 19.76
N ASN A 37 -24.32 -19.88 18.87
CA ASN A 37 -25.74 -19.93 18.66
C ASN A 37 -26.07 -20.84 17.47
N VAL A 38 -26.93 -21.82 17.66
CA VAL A 38 -27.63 -22.53 16.58
C VAL A 38 -28.93 -21.77 16.31
N VAL A 39 -29.08 -21.18 15.14
CA VAL A 39 -30.26 -20.39 14.76
C VAL A 39 -31.20 -21.13 13.81
N GLU A 40 -30.71 -22.24 13.26
CA GLU A 40 -31.48 -23.19 12.46
C GLU A 40 -31.01 -24.59 12.83
N ALA A 41 -31.98 -25.49 13.12
CA ALA A 41 -31.67 -26.85 13.54
C ALA A 41 -30.76 -27.57 12.53
N THR A 42 -29.65 -28.13 13.02
CA THR A 42 -28.58 -28.68 12.17
C THR A 42 -27.92 -29.90 12.84
N ASN A 43 -27.35 -30.78 12.02
CA ASN A 43 -26.46 -31.84 12.49
C ASN A 43 -24.99 -31.47 12.25
N ASN A 44 -24.75 -30.39 11.51
CA ASN A 44 -23.41 -30.01 11.09
C ASN A 44 -23.03 -28.61 11.59
N ILE A 45 -21.85 -28.50 12.20
CA ILE A 45 -21.16 -27.23 12.46
C ILE A 45 -20.03 -27.15 11.45
N VAL A 46 -20.00 -26.10 10.63
CA VAL A 46 -19.01 -25.92 9.56
C VAL A 46 -18.14 -24.74 9.88
N LEU A 47 -16.82 -24.94 9.96
CA LEU A 47 -15.81 -23.91 10.17
C LEU A 47 -14.85 -23.88 8.99
N ASN A 48 -14.03 -22.80 8.91
CA ASN A 48 -12.85 -22.79 8.07
C ASN A 48 -11.68 -23.41 8.85
N SER A 49 -10.81 -24.16 8.13
CA SER A 49 -9.60 -24.77 8.69
C SER A 49 -8.64 -25.16 7.58
N VAL A 50 -7.35 -24.83 7.74
CA VAL A 50 -6.28 -25.17 6.81
C VAL A 50 -5.07 -25.67 7.58
N GLY A 51 -4.56 -26.86 7.27
CA GLY A 51 -3.33 -27.39 7.86
C GLY A 51 -3.40 -27.69 9.37
N ILE A 52 -4.61 -27.82 9.93
CA ILE A 52 -4.83 -28.08 11.36
C ILE A 52 -5.36 -29.50 11.54
N GLU A 53 -4.73 -30.29 12.41
CA GLU A 53 -5.19 -31.61 12.81
C GLU A 53 -6.04 -31.50 14.08
N VAL A 54 -7.35 -31.68 13.95
CA VAL A 54 -8.28 -31.75 15.11
C VAL A 54 -8.23 -33.13 15.71
N THR A 55 -7.76 -33.22 16.94
CA THR A 55 -7.60 -34.49 17.69
C THR A 55 -8.82 -34.83 18.51
N LYS A 56 -9.68 -33.86 18.82
CA LYS A 56 -10.91 -34.08 19.61
C LYS A 56 -11.93 -33.00 19.29
N ALA A 57 -13.18 -33.41 19.12
CA ALA A 57 -14.31 -32.51 18.90
C ALA A 57 -15.56 -33.00 19.65
N LYS A 58 -16.22 -32.06 20.35
CA LYS A 58 -17.46 -32.35 21.07
C LYS A 58 -18.29 -31.10 21.32
N ILE A 59 -19.59 -31.25 21.46
CA ILE A 59 -20.43 -30.25 22.11
C ILE A 59 -20.47 -30.56 23.60
N GLN A 60 -20.10 -29.60 24.42
CA GLN A 60 -20.20 -29.71 25.87
C GLN A 60 -21.62 -29.36 26.32
N THR A 61 -22.21 -30.17 27.15
CA THR A 61 -23.51 -29.90 27.77
C THR A 61 -23.47 -30.22 29.27
N THR A 62 -24.41 -29.69 30.01
CA THR A 62 -24.52 -29.95 31.47
C THR A 62 -24.91 -31.39 31.81
N LYS A 63 -25.41 -32.15 30.85
CA LYS A 63 -25.90 -33.53 31.04
C LYS A 63 -24.88 -34.57 30.54
N GLN A 64 -24.46 -34.44 29.31
CA GLN A 64 -23.55 -35.36 28.65
C GLN A 64 -22.93 -34.68 27.44
N ASP A 65 -21.61 -34.86 27.26
CA ASP A 65 -20.94 -34.41 26.05
C ASP A 65 -21.42 -35.18 24.82
N ILE A 66 -21.62 -34.47 23.73
CA ILE A 66 -21.98 -35.05 22.41
C ILE A 66 -20.69 -35.07 21.57
N PRO A 67 -20.13 -36.25 21.28
CA PRO A 67 -18.99 -36.35 20.38
C PRO A 67 -19.38 -36.00 18.97
N LEU A 68 -18.43 -35.36 18.25
CA LEU A 68 -18.60 -34.96 16.86
C LEU A 68 -17.63 -35.72 15.97
N GLU A 69 -18.12 -36.16 14.81
CA GLU A 69 -17.30 -36.71 13.75
C GLU A 69 -16.66 -35.57 12.97
N VAL A 70 -15.36 -35.71 12.64
CA VAL A 70 -14.56 -34.64 12.01
C VAL A 70 -14.32 -34.98 10.55
N ASN A 71 -14.81 -34.15 9.64
CA ASN A 71 -14.71 -34.35 8.19
C ASN A 71 -14.06 -33.10 7.54
N TYR A 72 -12.92 -33.26 6.85
CA TYR A 72 -12.21 -32.17 6.14
C TYR A 72 -12.70 -32.10 4.69
N ILE A 73 -12.90 -30.86 4.22
CA ILE A 73 -13.17 -30.50 2.82
C ILE A 73 -12.05 -29.56 2.38
N GLU A 74 -10.89 -30.15 2.06
CA GLU A 74 -9.64 -29.40 1.80
C GLU A 74 -9.79 -28.41 0.65
N GLU A 75 -10.46 -28.78 -0.46
CA GLU A 75 -10.67 -27.91 -1.63
C GLU A 75 -11.50 -26.64 -1.34
N ASP A 76 -12.26 -26.62 -0.25
CA ASP A 76 -13.07 -25.49 0.21
C ASP A 76 -12.50 -24.84 1.49
N GLU A 77 -11.36 -25.32 2.00
CA GLU A 77 -10.74 -24.87 3.26
C GLU A 77 -11.70 -24.96 4.46
N LYS A 78 -12.48 -26.04 4.53
CA LYS A 78 -13.51 -26.24 5.54
C LYS A 78 -13.32 -27.52 6.33
N ILE A 79 -13.83 -27.47 7.55
CA ILE A 79 -13.96 -28.60 8.44
C ILE A 79 -15.43 -28.71 8.89
N VAL A 80 -16.00 -29.91 8.82
CA VAL A 80 -17.38 -30.21 9.22
C VAL A 80 -17.36 -31.09 10.45
N PHE A 81 -17.99 -30.61 11.50
CA PHE A 81 -18.22 -31.34 12.74
C PHE A 81 -19.65 -31.89 12.71
N GLU A 82 -19.79 -33.21 12.50
CA GLU A 82 -21.07 -33.86 12.36
C GLU A 82 -21.52 -34.47 13.68
N SER A 83 -22.72 -34.08 14.12
CA SER A 83 -23.39 -34.65 15.29
C SER A 83 -24.39 -35.75 14.88
N GLN A 84 -24.42 -36.88 15.62
CA GLN A 84 -25.43 -37.89 15.44
C GLN A 84 -26.80 -37.41 15.89
N GLU A 85 -26.87 -36.43 16.78
CA GLU A 85 -28.11 -35.82 17.25
C GLU A 85 -28.32 -34.48 16.59
N THR A 86 -29.54 -34.13 16.22
CA THR A 86 -29.86 -32.82 15.69
C THR A 86 -29.76 -31.77 16.79
N LEU A 87 -28.90 -30.79 16.60
CA LEU A 87 -28.77 -29.60 17.45
C LEU A 87 -29.96 -28.67 17.13
N SER A 88 -30.86 -28.51 18.09
CA SER A 88 -31.97 -27.57 17.97
C SER A 88 -31.49 -26.12 18.11
N GLU A 89 -32.35 -25.16 17.76
CA GLU A 89 -32.08 -23.74 18.05
C GLU A 89 -31.75 -23.54 19.54
N GLY A 90 -30.65 -22.82 19.80
CA GLY A 90 -30.17 -22.58 21.16
C GLY A 90 -28.69 -22.27 21.26
N VAL A 91 -28.18 -22.11 22.48
CA VAL A 91 -26.78 -21.83 22.78
C VAL A 91 -26.07 -23.12 23.14
N TYR A 92 -24.90 -23.34 22.56
CA TYR A 92 -24.06 -24.52 22.77
C TYR A 92 -22.61 -24.11 23.01
N GLU A 93 -21.81 -25.01 23.57
CA GLU A 93 -20.37 -24.89 23.73
C GLU A 93 -19.68 -25.95 22.87
N LEU A 94 -18.98 -25.54 21.80
CA LEU A 94 -18.10 -26.38 21.00
C LEU A 94 -16.71 -26.43 21.63
N TYR A 95 -16.21 -27.63 21.91
CA TYR A 95 -14.87 -27.88 22.41
C TYR A 95 -14.03 -28.63 21.38
N LEU A 96 -12.85 -28.10 21.08
CA LEU A 96 -11.89 -28.69 20.15
C LEU A 96 -10.50 -28.78 20.79
N GLU A 97 -9.76 -29.87 20.48
CA GLU A 97 -8.30 -29.96 20.69
C GLU A 97 -7.65 -30.18 19.31
N PHE A 98 -6.51 -29.56 19.07
CA PHE A 98 -5.85 -29.61 17.76
C PHE A 98 -4.35 -29.40 17.85
N ASN A 99 -3.64 -29.79 16.78
CA ASN A 99 -2.20 -29.61 16.59
C ASN A 99 -1.96 -28.87 15.26
N SER A 100 -0.93 -28.05 15.20
CA SER A 100 -0.47 -27.39 13.97
C SER A 100 0.98 -26.96 14.06
N GLU A 101 1.51 -26.45 12.94
CA GLU A 101 2.88 -25.98 12.82
C GLU A 101 2.94 -24.45 12.63
N ILE A 102 4.08 -23.84 13.00
CA ILE A 102 4.38 -22.43 12.76
C ILE A 102 5.08 -22.34 11.41
N THR A 103 4.45 -21.68 10.42
CA THR A 103 4.89 -21.68 9.01
C THR A 103 6.00 -20.68 8.72
N ASN A 104 6.48 -20.65 7.45
CA ASN A 104 7.40 -19.63 6.92
C ASN A 104 6.70 -18.64 5.97
N ASP A 105 5.40 -18.73 5.78
CA ASP A 105 4.70 -18.13 4.64
C ASP A 105 4.42 -16.63 4.79
N LEU A 106 4.82 -16.03 5.91
CA LEU A 106 4.49 -14.66 6.31
C LEU A 106 2.98 -14.39 6.35
N LYS A 107 2.20 -15.45 6.56
CA LYS A 107 0.74 -15.49 6.61
C LYS A 107 0.30 -16.58 7.59
N GLY A 108 -0.84 -16.40 8.24
CA GLY A 108 -1.28 -17.29 9.32
C GLY A 108 -0.45 -17.09 10.57
N PHE A 109 -0.15 -18.15 11.30
CA PHE A 109 0.79 -18.13 12.41
C PHE A 109 2.16 -18.56 11.90
N TYR A 110 3.08 -17.62 11.79
CA TYR A 110 4.36 -17.81 11.11
C TYR A 110 5.55 -17.36 11.96
N LYS A 111 6.75 -17.81 11.56
CA LYS A 111 8.01 -17.44 12.20
C LYS A 111 8.75 -16.36 11.44
N SER A 112 9.26 -15.39 12.19
CA SER A 112 10.18 -14.35 11.78
C SER A 112 11.49 -14.48 12.52
N SER A 113 12.58 -13.90 12.06
CA SER A 113 13.89 -14.00 12.69
C SER A 113 14.70 -12.71 12.59
N TYR A 114 15.63 -12.56 13.53
CA TYR A 114 16.66 -11.52 13.49
C TYR A 114 17.99 -12.05 14.04
N MET A 115 19.07 -11.36 13.70
CA MET A 115 20.36 -11.61 14.32
C MET A 115 20.51 -10.73 15.57
N SER A 116 20.82 -11.34 16.72
CA SER A 116 21.13 -10.62 17.95
C SER A 116 22.54 -10.00 17.88
N GLU A 117 22.87 -9.12 18.83
CA GLU A 117 24.18 -8.44 18.89
C GLU A 117 25.36 -9.40 19.02
N ASP A 118 25.15 -10.56 19.66
CA ASP A 118 26.13 -11.64 19.82
C ASP A 118 26.22 -12.58 18.59
N GLY A 119 25.47 -12.30 17.53
CA GLY A 119 25.47 -13.03 16.26
C GLY A 119 24.65 -14.32 16.29
N GLU A 120 23.79 -14.53 17.28
CA GLU A 120 22.85 -15.66 17.30
C GLU A 120 21.55 -15.32 16.54
N LYS A 121 21.03 -16.28 15.79
CA LYS A 121 19.72 -16.18 15.16
C LYS A 121 18.62 -16.38 16.20
N LYS A 122 17.77 -15.36 16.41
CA LYS A 122 16.62 -15.40 17.30
C LYS A 122 15.33 -15.51 16.49
N TRP A 123 14.32 -16.17 17.07
CA TRP A 123 13.05 -16.41 16.44
C TRP A 123 11.91 -15.68 17.14
N ILE A 124 10.95 -15.24 16.36
CA ILE A 124 9.69 -14.66 16.78
C ILE A 124 8.59 -15.46 16.09
N ALA A 125 7.53 -15.84 16.80
CA ALA A 125 6.30 -16.31 16.19
C ALA A 125 5.28 -15.18 16.23
N THR A 126 4.64 -14.89 15.11
CA THR A 126 3.69 -13.78 14.94
C THR A 126 2.56 -14.15 13.97
N THR A 127 1.49 -13.40 13.99
CA THR A 127 0.32 -13.65 13.15
C THR A 127 0.17 -12.62 12.03
N GLN A 128 -0.40 -13.07 10.89
CA GLN A 128 -0.99 -12.24 9.83
C GLN A 128 -2.22 -12.95 9.31
N PHE A 129 -3.41 -12.51 9.69
CA PHE A 129 -4.63 -13.24 9.40
C PHE A 129 -5.49 -12.66 8.28
N GLU A 130 -5.37 -11.40 7.98
CA GLU A 130 -6.12 -10.80 6.89
C GLU A 130 -5.59 -11.25 5.52
N PRO A 131 -6.48 -11.56 4.54
CA PRO A 131 -7.94 -11.57 4.72
C PRO A 131 -8.50 -12.89 5.32
N THR A 132 -7.92 -14.05 5.06
CA THR A 132 -8.54 -15.36 5.31
C THR A 132 -7.57 -16.38 5.92
N ALA A 133 -6.67 -15.94 6.81
CA ALA A 133 -5.62 -16.82 7.33
C ALA A 133 -5.74 -17.13 8.83
N ALA A 134 -6.77 -16.66 9.55
CA ALA A 134 -7.03 -17.12 10.91
C ALA A 134 -7.32 -18.63 10.94
N ARG A 135 -7.94 -19.15 9.89
CA ARG A 135 -8.22 -20.58 9.66
C ARG A 135 -7.01 -21.49 9.61
N SER A 136 -5.82 -20.95 9.42
CA SER A 136 -4.57 -21.72 9.46
C SER A 136 -3.93 -21.74 10.86
N ALA A 137 -4.46 -20.95 11.81
CA ALA A 137 -3.97 -20.93 13.18
C ALA A 137 -4.93 -21.63 14.15
N PHE A 138 -6.22 -21.55 13.95
CA PHE A 138 -7.24 -22.25 14.73
C PHE A 138 -8.54 -22.40 13.90
N PRO A 139 -9.31 -23.48 14.08
CA PRO A 139 -10.60 -23.65 13.39
C PRO A 139 -11.57 -22.55 13.79
N CYS A 140 -12.13 -21.80 12.84
CA CYS A 140 -13.01 -20.66 13.16
C CYS A 140 -14.02 -20.35 12.04
N TRP A 141 -15.02 -19.53 12.36
CA TRP A 141 -15.82 -18.84 11.35
C TRP A 141 -15.00 -17.69 10.80
N ASP A 142 -14.20 -17.96 9.76
CA ASP A 142 -13.22 -17.04 9.20
C ASP A 142 -13.81 -16.20 8.04
N GLU A 143 -14.91 -15.53 8.35
CA GLU A 143 -15.55 -14.56 7.47
C GLU A 143 -15.87 -13.28 8.27
N PRO A 144 -15.73 -12.07 7.69
CA PRO A 144 -15.80 -10.81 8.44
C PRO A 144 -17.10 -10.60 9.23
N GLU A 145 -18.22 -11.13 8.74
CA GLU A 145 -19.53 -10.97 9.39
C GLU A 145 -19.72 -11.79 10.67
N TYR A 146 -18.83 -12.75 10.95
CA TYR A 146 -18.93 -13.60 12.17
C TYR A 146 -18.11 -12.99 13.32
N LYS A 147 -18.43 -11.76 13.70
CA LYS A 147 -17.79 -11.12 14.85
C LYS A 147 -18.09 -11.86 16.16
N ALA A 148 -17.02 -12.06 16.94
CA ALA A 148 -17.08 -12.68 18.27
C ALA A 148 -16.12 -12.00 19.26
N ILE A 149 -16.20 -12.36 20.53
CA ILE A 149 -15.21 -12.01 21.57
C ILE A 149 -14.14 -13.10 21.57
N PHE A 150 -12.86 -12.71 21.65
CA PHE A 150 -11.73 -13.63 21.72
C PHE A 150 -10.99 -13.47 23.05
N SER A 151 -10.88 -14.59 23.77
CA SER A 151 -10.07 -14.71 25.01
C SER A 151 -8.88 -15.61 24.73
N MET A 152 -7.70 -14.98 24.66
CA MET A 152 -6.46 -15.70 24.33
C MET A 152 -5.71 -16.12 25.60
N THR A 153 -5.15 -17.33 25.58
CA THR A 153 -4.18 -17.81 26.55
C THR A 153 -2.99 -18.42 25.82
N ILE A 154 -1.78 -18.02 26.19
CA ILE A 154 -0.55 -18.51 25.56
C ILE A 154 0.32 -19.16 26.63
N ILE A 155 0.75 -20.38 26.37
CA ILE A 155 1.70 -21.15 27.17
C ILE A 155 2.98 -21.27 26.34
N THR A 156 4.11 -20.79 26.89
CA THR A 156 5.43 -20.92 26.26
C THR A 156 6.54 -20.76 27.30
N ASP A 157 7.81 -20.95 26.90
CA ASP A 157 8.98 -20.74 27.77
C ASP A 157 8.91 -19.34 28.42
N GLU A 158 9.18 -19.28 29.76
CA GLU A 158 9.07 -18.03 30.54
C GLU A 158 9.99 -16.91 30.06
N LYS A 159 11.06 -17.24 29.28
CA LYS A 159 12.00 -16.25 28.74
C LYS A 159 11.42 -15.38 27.64
N TYR A 160 10.36 -15.81 26.96
CA TYR A 160 9.79 -15.07 25.84
C TYR A 160 8.75 -14.05 26.29
N LEU A 161 8.73 -12.88 25.66
CA LEU A 161 7.62 -11.94 25.75
C LEU A 161 6.42 -12.51 24.97
N ARG A 162 5.23 -12.34 25.53
CA ARG A 162 3.94 -12.69 24.92
C ARG A 162 3.09 -11.44 24.81
N VAL A 163 2.56 -11.19 23.64
CA VAL A 163 1.68 -10.07 23.35
C VAL A 163 0.45 -10.61 22.62
N SER A 164 -0.73 -10.07 22.88
CA SER A 164 -1.96 -10.32 22.14
C SER A 164 -2.77 -9.03 22.06
N ASN A 165 -3.97 -9.07 21.51
CA ASN A 165 -4.86 -7.91 21.33
C ASN A 165 -5.07 -7.13 22.64
N GLU A 166 -5.21 -7.81 23.76
CA GLU A 166 -5.58 -7.21 25.04
C GLU A 166 -4.47 -7.30 26.09
N MET A 167 -4.70 -6.68 27.25
CA MET A 167 -3.75 -6.70 28.37
C MET A 167 -3.71 -8.06 29.03
N VAL A 168 -2.56 -8.40 29.60
CA VAL A 168 -2.39 -9.59 30.47
C VAL A 168 -3.22 -9.40 31.72
N VAL A 169 -4.05 -10.41 32.06
CA VAL A 169 -4.87 -10.42 33.28
C VAL A 169 -4.44 -11.47 34.30
N GLU A 170 -3.73 -12.52 33.84
CA GLU A 170 -3.26 -13.58 34.72
C GLU A 170 -1.99 -14.20 34.15
N GLU A 171 -1.02 -14.49 35.02
CA GLU A 171 0.18 -15.26 34.68
C GLU A 171 0.41 -16.34 35.72
N GLU A 172 0.63 -17.57 35.28
CA GLU A 172 0.88 -18.73 36.11
C GLU A 172 2.08 -19.52 35.57
N LYS A 173 3.03 -19.85 36.47
CA LYS A 173 4.12 -20.76 36.11
C LYS A 173 3.58 -22.19 36.06
N VAL A 174 3.81 -22.85 34.93
CA VAL A 174 3.46 -24.25 34.72
C VAL A 174 4.72 -25.12 34.58
N GLU A 175 4.55 -26.41 34.38
CA GLU A 175 5.67 -27.34 34.27
C GLU A 175 6.63 -26.96 33.12
N ASN A 176 7.85 -27.46 33.14
CA ASN A 176 8.89 -27.30 32.11
C ASN A 176 9.35 -25.85 31.87
N ASN A 177 9.43 -24.99 32.91
CA ASN A 177 9.79 -23.57 32.81
C ASN A 177 8.91 -22.75 31.86
N LYS A 178 7.69 -23.18 31.63
CA LYS A 178 6.71 -22.44 30.85
C LYS A 178 5.91 -21.49 31.76
N LEU A 179 5.44 -20.41 31.10
CA LEU A 179 4.52 -19.46 31.71
C LEU A 179 3.21 -19.49 30.91
N ARG A 180 2.11 -19.69 31.61
CA ARG A 180 0.75 -19.59 31.07
C ARG A 180 0.29 -18.15 31.27
N THR A 181 0.06 -17.42 30.19
CA THR A 181 -0.35 -16.02 30.18
C THR A 181 -1.73 -15.90 29.59
N LYS A 182 -2.69 -15.46 30.38
CA LYS A 182 -4.06 -15.18 29.96
C LYS A 182 -4.23 -13.69 29.70
N PHE A 183 -4.82 -13.35 28.57
CA PHE A 183 -5.19 -11.98 28.18
C PHE A 183 -6.65 -11.70 28.50
N ALA A 184 -7.00 -10.43 28.62
CA ALA A 184 -8.40 -9.99 28.75
C ALA A 184 -9.21 -10.35 27.48
N ASP A 185 -10.52 -10.35 27.62
CA ASP A 185 -11.43 -10.53 26.50
C ASP A 185 -11.31 -9.36 25.52
N SER A 186 -11.26 -9.64 24.23
CA SER A 186 -11.29 -8.60 23.18
C SER A 186 -12.65 -7.91 23.12
N MET A 187 -12.70 -6.80 22.42
CA MET A 187 -13.99 -6.30 21.92
C MET A 187 -14.61 -7.33 20.95
N LYS A 188 -15.89 -7.19 20.62
CA LYS A 188 -16.55 -7.99 19.57
C LYS A 188 -15.97 -7.60 18.21
N MET A 189 -15.18 -8.49 17.59
CA MET A 189 -14.41 -8.25 16.36
C MET A 189 -14.40 -9.46 15.42
N SER A 190 -13.97 -9.27 14.18
CA SER A 190 -13.79 -10.34 13.19
C SER A 190 -12.53 -11.17 13.49
N SER A 191 -12.50 -12.42 13.03
CA SER A 191 -11.38 -13.36 13.24
C SER A 191 -10.05 -12.85 12.69
N TYR A 192 -10.05 -12.13 11.59
CA TYR A 192 -8.83 -11.64 10.94
C TYR A 192 -8.06 -10.61 11.78
N LEU A 193 -8.71 -10.00 12.78
CA LEU A 193 -8.10 -9.02 13.71
C LEU A 193 -7.44 -9.67 14.94
N VAL A 194 -7.55 -10.98 15.12
CA VAL A 194 -6.88 -11.69 16.22
C VAL A 194 -5.38 -11.68 15.96
N ALA A 195 -4.61 -11.30 16.99
CA ALA A 195 -3.17 -11.26 16.88
C ALA A 195 -2.49 -11.76 18.17
N PHE A 196 -1.36 -12.43 17.98
CA PHE A 196 -0.45 -12.76 19.07
C PHE A 196 0.99 -12.86 18.57
N VAL A 197 1.91 -12.45 19.42
CA VAL A 197 3.35 -12.41 19.13
C VAL A 197 4.11 -12.98 20.32
N ILE A 198 5.08 -13.86 20.03
CA ILE A 198 5.90 -14.57 21.02
C ILE A 198 7.34 -14.51 20.56
N GLY A 199 8.26 -14.10 21.45
CA GLY A 199 9.68 -14.10 21.10
C GLY A 199 10.57 -13.41 22.13
N ASP A 200 11.86 -13.40 21.81
CA ASP A 200 12.86 -12.61 22.54
C ASP A 200 12.71 -11.14 22.13
N LEU A 201 11.85 -10.43 22.84
CA LEU A 201 11.41 -9.07 22.55
C LEU A 201 11.40 -8.21 23.82
N GLU A 202 11.47 -6.90 23.63
CA GLU A 202 11.33 -5.88 24.66
C GLU A 202 10.13 -4.97 24.38
N ALA A 203 9.57 -4.42 25.45
CA ALA A 203 8.49 -3.44 25.38
C ALA A 203 8.95 -2.08 25.91
N THR A 204 8.89 -1.04 25.07
CA THR A 204 9.14 0.33 25.49
C THR A 204 7.83 1.09 25.62
N VAL A 205 7.53 1.58 26.81
CA VAL A 205 6.39 2.48 27.04
C VAL A 205 6.75 3.85 26.47
N VAL A 206 6.00 4.31 25.45
CA VAL A 206 6.28 5.57 24.77
C VAL A 206 5.40 6.72 25.26
N GLY A 207 4.32 6.42 25.94
CA GLY A 207 3.44 7.42 26.54
C GLY A 207 1.99 6.98 26.60
N LYS A 208 1.11 7.97 26.62
CA LYS A 208 -0.32 7.77 26.74
C LYS A 208 -1.07 8.78 25.84
N SER A 209 -2.08 8.30 25.10
CA SER A 209 -3.07 9.12 24.46
C SER A 209 -4.32 9.12 25.32
N LYS A 210 -4.75 10.30 25.82
CA LYS A 210 -5.87 10.43 26.76
C LYS A 210 -5.86 9.34 27.87
N THR A 211 -6.53 8.21 27.64
CA THR A 211 -6.62 7.10 28.59
C THR A 211 -5.82 5.85 28.16
N THR A 212 -5.40 5.76 26.90
CA THR A 212 -4.79 4.57 26.28
C THR A 212 -3.29 4.56 26.46
N ASP A 213 -2.75 3.54 27.11
CA ASP A 213 -1.31 3.33 27.21
C ASP A 213 -0.76 2.80 25.88
N ILE A 214 0.36 3.40 25.43
CA ILE A 214 0.99 3.07 24.14
C ILE A 214 2.38 2.53 24.38
N ARG A 215 2.68 1.36 23.79
CA ARG A 215 4.00 0.72 23.83
C ARG A 215 4.47 0.42 22.42
N ILE A 216 5.79 0.39 22.26
CA ILE A 216 6.42 -0.21 21.07
C ILE A 216 7.11 -1.50 21.49
N ILE A 217 6.75 -2.59 20.84
CA ILE A 217 7.35 -3.90 21.03
C ILE A 217 8.41 -4.09 19.95
N HIS A 218 9.63 -4.42 20.35
CA HIS A 218 10.76 -4.47 19.44
C HIS A 218 11.81 -5.50 19.89
N ARG A 219 12.74 -5.84 19.03
CA ARG A 219 13.89 -6.67 19.39
C ARG A 219 14.79 -5.98 20.40
N PRO A 220 15.52 -6.72 21.27
CA PRO A 220 16.38 -6.15 22.29
C PRO A 220 17.39 -5.14 21.74
N GLY A 221 17.67 -4.09 22.53
CA GLY A 221 18.64 -3.05 22.17
C GLY A 221 18.11 -1.88 21.34
N PHE A 222 16.87 -1.92 20.84
CA PHE A 222 16.31 -0.90 19.93
C PHE A 222 15.39 0.13 20.59
N SER A 223 15.30 0.17 21.92
CA SER A 223 14.45 1.13 22.65
C SER A 223 14.74 2.59 22.29
N HIS A 224 15.99 2.94 21.99
CA HIS A 224 16.41 4.29 21.60
C HIS A 224 15.86 4.77 20.25
N GLN A 225 15.34 3.85 19.41
CA GLN A 225 14.78 4.14 18.09
C GLN A 225 13.24 4.25 18.08
N THR A 226 12.57 4.15 19.23
CA THR A 226 11.09 4.11 19.31
C THR A 226 10.44 5.48 19.44
N SER A 227 11.18 6.52 19.78
CA SER A 227 10.60 7.79 20.24
C SER A 227 9.81 8.54 19.18
N TYR A 228 10.23 8.49 17.91
CA TYR A 228 9.53 9.18 16.82
C TYR A 228 8.18 8.54 16.53
N ALA A 229 8.16 7.24 16.28
CA ALA A 229 6.93 6.49 16.01
C ALA A 229 5.97 6.55 17.21
N GLY A 230 6.48 6.46 18.44
CA GLY A 230 5.68 6.60 19.66
C GLY A 230 5.03 7.98 19.79
N THR A 231 5.77 9.05 19.49
CA THR A 231 5.22 10.41 19.49
C THR A 231 4.16 10.58 18.41
N ALA A 232 4.38 10.00 17.22
CA ALA A 232 3.41 10.02 16.12
C ALA A 232 2.12 9.29 16.51
N ALA A 233 2.23 8.09 17.07
CA ALA A 233 1.07 7.30 17.49
C ALA A 233 0.19 8.05 18.52
N ILE A 234 0.78 8.72 19.51
CA ILE A 234 0.04 9.51 20.49
C ILE A 234 -0.76 10.63 19.81
N LYS A 235 -0.09 11.46 19.00
CA LYS A 235 -0.73 12.60 18.33
C LYS A 235 -1.84 12.17 17.35
N LEU A 236 -1.59 11.10 16.59
CA LEU A 236 -2.54 10.59 15.61
C LEU A 236 -3.76 9.96 16.28
N LEU A 237 -3.56 9.22 17.37
CA LEU A 237 -4.68 8.64 18.12
C LEU A 237 -5.54 9.73 18.78
N ASP A 238 -4.91 10.76 19.38
CA ASP A 238 -5.62 11.93 19.89
C ASP A 238 -6.45 12.62 18.80
N PHE A 239 -5.85 12.78 17.58
CA PHE A 239 -6.57 13.38 16.45
C PHE A 239 -7.79 12.55 16.04
N PHE A 240 -7.66 11.23 15.90
CA PHE A 240 -8.78 10.38 15.48
C PHE A 240 -9.92 10.35 16.49
N GLU A 241 -9.61 10.25 17.78
CA GLU A 241 -10.65 10.32 18.82
C GLU A 241 -11.42 11.66 18.80
N ASP A 242 -10.71 12.77 18.53
CA ASP A 242 -11.34 14.09 18.40
C ASP A 242 -12.13 14.24 17.09
N TYR A 243 -11.61 13.69 15.98
CA TYR A 243 -12.25 13.77 14.67
C TYR A 243 -13.56 12.96 14.62
N TYR A 244 -13.53 11.71 15.10
CA TYR A 244 -14.71 10.82 15.09
C TYR A 244 -15.63 11.04 16.30
N LYS A 245 -15.17 11.72 17.34
CA LYS A 245 -15.86 11.90 18.63
C LYS A 245 -16.26 10.56 19.28
N ILE A 246 -15.51 9.52 19.00
CA ILE A 246 -15.67 8.16 19.51
C ILE A 246 -14.32 7.76 20.12
N PRO A 247 -14.28 7.37 21.41
CA PRO A 247 -13.05 6.89 22.02
C PRO A 247 -12.45 5.69 21.27
N TYR A 248 -11.14 5.52 21.37
CA TYR A 248 -10.45 4.35 20.89
C TYR A 248 -11.09 3.06 21.45
N PRO A 249 -11.46 2.07 20.62
CA PRO A 249 -12.24 0.92 21.08
C PRO A 249 -11.43 -0.13 21.86
N GLY A 250 -10.09 -0.08 21.81
CA GLY A 250 -9.19 -0.99 22.53
C GLY A 250 -8.85 -0.49 23.94
N THR A 251 -8.25 -1.35 24.76
CA THR A 251 -7.82 -1.01 26.13
C THR A 251 -6.38 -0.58 26.24
N LYS A 252 -5.55 -0.95 25.27
CA LYS A 252 -4.14 -0.60 25.10
C LYS A 252 -3.82 -0.48 23.61
N LEU A 253 -2.66 0.07 23.32
CA LEU A 253 -2.12 0.09 21.96
C LEU A 253 -0.64 -0.33 21.96
N ASP A 254 -0.36 -1.51 21.42
CA ASP A 254 1.00 -1.98 21.15
C ASP A 254 1.26 -1.84 19.64
N LEU A 255 2.34 -1.15 19.28
CA LEU A 255 2.89 -1.12 17.95
C LEU A 255 4.06 -2.10 17.91
N ILE A 256 3.98 -3.13 17.10
CA ILE A 256 4.88 -4.30 17.17
C ILE A 256 5.79 -4.33 15.95
N ALA A 257 7.07 -4.15 16.14
CA ALA A 257 8.09 -4.15 15.10
C ALA A 257 8.50 -5.58 14.74
N ILE A 258 8.05 -6.08 13.60
CA ILE A 258 8.36 -7.44 13.11
C ILE A 258 9.44 -7.38 12.03
N PRO A 259 10.54 -8.11 12.16
CA PRO A 259 11.62 -8.13 11.17
C PRO A 259 11.21 -8.65 9.80
N ASP A 260 10.51 -9.80 9.75
CA ASP A 260 9.99 -10.39 8.52
C ASP A 260 8.47 -10.16 8.46
N PHE A 261 8.07 -9.03 7.88
CA PHE A 261 6.68 -8.66 7.67
C PHE A 261 6.51 -8.25 6.21
N ALA A 262 5.60 -8.87 5.51
CA ALA A 262 5.54 -8.72 4.07
C ALA A 262 4.80 -7.46 3.61
N MET A 263 3.80 -7.02 4.38
CA MET A 263 3.08 -5.75 4.16
C MET A 263 3.78 -4.57 4.88
N GLY A 264 3.17 -3.41 4.88
CA GLY A 264 3.59 -2.27 5.69
C GLY A 264 3.27 -2.49 7.16
N ALA A 265 2.00 -2.71 7.45
CA ALA A 265 1.48 -2.99 8.78
C ALA A 265 0.15 -3.77 8.72
N MET A 266 -0.48 -4.01 9.88
CA MET A 266 -1.77 -4.67 10.04
C MET A 266 -2.47 -4.15 11.30
N GLU A 267 -3.72 -3.79 11.16
CA GLU A 267 -4.54 -3.07 12.12
C GLU A 267 -5.05 -3.90 13.31
N ASN A 268 -4.49 -5.03 13.65
CA ASN A 268 -4.99 -5.86 14.74
C ASN A 268 -5.27 -5.04 16.01
N VAL A 269 -6.50 -5.02 16.48
CA VAL A 269 -6.92 -4.21 17.63
C VAL A 269 -5.98 -4.41 18.83
N GLY A 270 -5.40 -3.32 19.33
CA GLY A 270 -4.51 -3.34 20.48
C GLY A 270 -3.13 -3.97 20.27
N ALA A 271 -2.86 -4.59 19.12
CA ALA A 271 -1.61 -5.30 18.81
C ALA A 271 -1.21 -5.11 17.34
N VAL A 272 -1.08 -3.86 16.90
CA VAL A 272 -0.80 -3.48 15.51
C VAL A 272 0.60 -3.91 15.12
N THR A 273 0.71 -4.78 14.13
CA THR A 273 2.01 -5.27 13.65
C THR A 273 2.54 -4.41 12.51
N PHE A 274 3.84 -4.14 12.52
CA PHE A 274 4.51 -3.30 11.54
C PHE A 274 5.77 -3.96 11.02
N ARG A 275 6.12 -3.69 9.80
CA ARG A 275 7.50 -3.88 9.35
C ARG A 275 8.42 -3.00 10.19
N GLU A 276 9.47 -3.58 10.79
CA GLU A 276 10.29 -2.91 11.82
C GLU A 276 10.87 -1.56 11.40
N ASN A 277 11.20 -1.38 10.12
CA ASN A 277 11.75 -0.12 9.61
C ASN A 277 10.75 1.05 9.55
N LEU A 278 9.48 0.82 9.85
CA LEU A 278 8.46 1.87 9.98
C LEU A 278 8.36 2.40 11.43
N LEU A 279 8.88 1.66 12.40
CA LEU A 279 8.81 2.03 13.82
C LEU A 279 10.17 2.36 14.43
N LEU A 280 11.24 1.69 13.96
CA LEU A 280 12.55 1.72 14.61
C LEU A 280 13.55 2.50 13.78
N PHE A 281 13.83 3.75 14.14
CA PHE A 281 14.84 4.57 13.47
C PHE A 281 15.30 5.79 14.28
N ASP A 282 16.47 6.29 13.90
CA ASP A 282 17.00 7.55 14.39
C ASP A 282 16.49 8.68 13.49
N LYS A 283 15.61 9.53 14.02
CA LYS A 283 15.00 10.62 13.24
C LYS A 283 16.02 11.60 12.67
N ASP A 284 17.16 11.78 13.33
CA ASP A 284 18.18 12.74 12.89
C ASP A 284 18.98 12.22 11.68
N LYS A 285 18.93 10.89 11.46
CA LYS A 285 19.53 10.21 10.30
C LYS A 285 18.50 9.80 9.25
N ALA A 286 17.22 9.97 9.52
CA ALA A 286 16.15 9.59 8.61
C ALA A 286 16.03 10.58 7.44
N THR A 287 15.57 10.06 6.29
CA THR A 287 15.13 10.91 5.17
C THR A 287 13.73 11.45 5.46
N ARG A 288 13.32 12.50 4.74
CA ARG A 288 11.95 12.99 4.78
C ARG A 288 10.94 11.88 4.46
N SER A 289 11.20 11.12 3.40
CA SER A 289 10.34 10.02 2.96
C SER A 289 10.21 8.90 4.01
N GLU A 290 11.28 8.56 4.75
CA GLU A 290 11.21 7.58 5.85
C GLU A 290 10.38 8.09 7.03
N LEU A 291 10.55 9.35 7.43
CA LEU A 291 9.76 9.99 8.48
C LEU A 291 8.29 10.06 8.10
N ASP A 292 8.00 10.50 6.91
CA ASP A 292 6.68 10.63 6.34
C ASP A 292 5.97 9.27 6.26
N ARG A 293 6.64 8.28 5.70
CA ARG A 293 6.07 6.92 5.60
C ARG A 293 5.75 6.31 6.95
N SER A 294 6.56 6.57 7.98
CA SER A 294 6.26 6.14 9.35
C SER A 294 4.96 6.77 9.87
N ILE A 295 4.79 8.09 9.70
CA ILE A 295 3.59 8.81 10.13
C ILE A 295 2.36 8.29 9.38
N THR A 296 2.43 8.19 8.05
CA THR A 296 1.28 7.82 7.22
C THR A 296 0.83 6.39 7.49
N VAL A 297 1.75 5.43 7.61
CA VAL A 297 1.36 4.05 7.93
C VAL A 297 0.80 3.95 9.35
N ILE A 298 1.38 4.62 10.35
CA ILE A 298 0.80 4.65 11.70
C ILE A 298 -0.60 5.27 11.65
N ALA A 299 -0.81 6.35 10.89
CA ALA A 299 -2.12 6.97 10.74
C ALA A 299 -3.14 6.06 10.05
N HIS A 300 -2.71 5.30 9.04
CA HIS A 300 -3.51 4.30 8.34
C HIS A 300 -4.03 3.23 9.32
N GLU A 301 -3.12 2.57 10.02
CA GLU A 301 -3.47 1.52 10.98
C GLU A 301 -4.36 2.03 12.13
N LEU A 302 -4.13 3.25 12.59
CA LEU A 302 -4.96 3.85 13.63
C LEU A 302 -6.36 4.26 13.10
N ALA A 303 -6.49 4.63 11.83
CA ALA A 303 -7.79 4.91 11.23
C ALA A 303 -8.68 3.66 11.18
N HIS A 304 -8.06 2.50 10.94
CA HIS A 304 -8.74 1.21 10.93
C HIS A 304 -9.42 0.85 12.26
N MET A 305 -8.95 1.38 13.38
CA MET A 305 -9.59 1.13 14.68
C MET A 305 -11.09 1.47 14.69
N TRP A 306 -11.51 2.38 13.80
CA TRP A 306 -12.92 2.74 13.57
C TRP A 306 -13.46 2.15 12.26
N PHE A 307 -12.68 2.22 11.16
CA PHE A 307 -13.04 1.68 9.83
C PHE A 307 -12.28 0.37 9.55
N GLY A 308 -12.88 -0.74 9.86
CA GLY A 308 -12.31 -2.08 9.80
C GLY A 308 -12.60 -2.86 11.09
N ASP A 309 -12.29 -2.25 12.23
CA ASP A 309 -12.36 -2.90 13.54
C ASP A 309 -13.72 -2.66 14.21
N LEU A 310 -14.03 -1.40 14.53
CA LEU A 310 -15.29 -1.06 15.19
C LEU A 310 -16.48 -1.34 14.26
N VAL A 311 -16.41 -0.87 13.02
CA VAL A 311 -17.36 -1.12 11.94
C VAL A 311 -16.63 -1.82 10.81
N THR A 312 -17.07 -3.02 10.44
CA THR A 312 -16.39 -3.90 9.47
C THR A 312 -17.30 -4.19 8.28
N MET A 313 -16.75 -4.37 7.07
CA MET A 313 -17.53 -4.86 5.93
C MET A 313 -18.18 -6.21 6.22
N LYS A 314 -19.30 -6.51 5.57
CA LYS A 314 -19.99 -7.80 5.68
C LYS A 314 -19.28 -8.93 4.95
N TRP A 315 -18.61 -8.58 3.86
CA TRP A 315 -17.88 -9.51 3.03
C TRP A 315 -16.71 -8.79 2.33
N TRP A 316 -15.78 -9.53 1.81
CA TRP A 316 -14.55 -9.06 1.20
C TRP A 316 -14.76 -8.16 -0.05
N ASP A 317 -15.92 -8.22 -0.72
CA ASP A 317 -16.29 -7.26 -1.76
C ASP A 317 -16.33 -5.82 -1.27
N GLY A 318 -16.60 -5.63 0.02
CA GLY A 318 -16.62 -4.34 0.71
C GLY A 318 -15.29 -3.90 1.33
N ILE A 319 -14.15 -4.58 1.09
CA ILE A 319 -12.85 -4.27 1.74
C ILE A 319 -12.42 -2.81 1.55
N TRP A 320 -12.83 -2.15 0.47
CA TRP A 320 -12.56 -0.76 0.22
C TRP A 320 -13.14 0.19 1.31
N LEU A 321 -14.19 -0.24 2.02
CA LEU A 321 -14.73 0.50 3.18
C LEU A 321 -13.71 0.60 4.32
N ASN A 322 -12.84 -0.38 4.45
CA ASN A 322 -11.72 -0.34 5.39
C ASN A 322 -10.58 0.47 4.76
N GLU A 323 -10.06 0.01 3.66
CA GLU A 323 -8.78 0.42 3.10
C GLU A 323 -8.77 1.81 2.46
N ALA A 324 -9.78 2.11 1.63
CA ALA A 324 -9.87 3.43 1.02
C ALA A 324 -10.17 4.52 2.05
N PHE A 325 -10.96 4.17 3.07
CA PHE A 325 -11.20 5.10 4.17
C PHE A 325 -9.95 5.31 5.01
N ALA A 326 -9.24 4.26 5.41
CA ALA A 326 -7.98 4.40 6.13
C ALA A 326 -6.98 5.23 5.32
N SER A 327 -6.86 4.99 4.01
CA SER A 327 -5.99 5.77 3.11
C SER A 327 -6.39 7.25 2.99
N LEU A 328 -7.67 7.59 2.99
CA LEU A 328 -8.09 9.00 3.05
C LEU A 328 -7.81 9.61 4.43
N MET A 329 -8.09 8.85 5.48
CA MET A 329 -7.95 9.34 6.85
C MET A 329 -6.50 9.47 7.29
N GLU A 330 -5.59 8.64 6.78
CA GLU A 330 -4.14 8.81 7.00
C GLU A 330 -3.67 10.17 6.50
N VAL A 331 -4.15 10.60 5.30
CA VAL A 331 -3.83 11.92 4.73
C VAL A 331 -4.42 13.04 5.57
N ILE A 332 -5.69 12.94 5.95
CA ILE A 332 -6.37 13.95 6.79
C ILE A 332 -5.66 14.08 8.14
N ALA A 333 -5.37 12.97 8.81
CA ALA A 333 -4.73 12.97 10.13
C ALA A 333 -3.30 13.51 10.05
N SER A 334 -2.51 13.02 9.11
CA SER A 334 -1.11 13.42 8.94
C SER A 334 -0.99 14.89 8.54
N TYR A 335 -1.84 15.40 7.66
CA TYR A 335 -1.87 16.82 7.29
C TYR A 335 -2.18 17.72 8.50
N ASN A 336 -3.10 17.32 9.37
CA ASN A 336 -3.48 18.13 10.53
C ASN A 336 -2.46 18.04 11.68
N THR A 337 -1.75 16.94 11.82
CA THR A 337 -0.77 16.73 12.90
C THR A 337 0.67 17.05 12.54
N TYR A 338 1.01 16.92 11.25
CA TYR A 338 2.35 17.11 10.68
C TYR A 338 2.29 17.86 9.34
N PRO A 339 1.82 19.13 9.33
CA PRO A 339 1.58 19.90 8.09
C PRO A 339 2.85 20.13 7.23
N GLU A 340 4.05 20.01 7.84
CA GLU A 340 5.33 20.12 7.14
C GLU A 340 5.56 19.08 6.06
N PHE A 341 4.84 17.95 6.11
CA PHE A 341 4.93 16.89 5.09
C PHE A 341 4.00 17.11 3.88
N LYS A 342 3.10 18.10 3.91
CA LYS A 342 2.22 18.46 2.79
C LYS A 342 1.44 17.27 2.21
N GLN A 343 0.81 16.44 3.05
CA GLN A 343 0.21 15.16 2.65
C GLN A 343 -0.80 15.22 1.50
N TRP A 344 -1.45 16.38 1.32
CA TRP A 344 -2.33 16.54 0.17
C TRP A 344 -1.59 16.52 -1.17
N ASN A 345 -0.31 16.96 -1.20
CA ASN A 345 0.50 16.87 -2.41
C ASN A 345 0.87 15.41 -2.69
N ALA A 346 1.28 14.65 -1.67
CA ALA A 346 1.56 13.23 -1.79
C ALA A 346 0.36 12.42 -2.33
N MET A 347 -0.88 12.79 -2.01
CA MET A 347 -2.09 12.16 -2.54
C MET A 347 -2.22 12.25 -4.07
N ASN A 348 -1.52 13.19 -4.73
CA ASN A 348 -1.42 13.20 -6.19
C ASN A 348 -0.78 11.93 -6.75
N MET A 349 0.27 11.43 -6.09
CA MET A 349 0.95 10.20 -6.51
C MET A 349 0.02 8.98 -6.37
N SER A 350 -0.75 8.90 -5.29
CA SER A 350 -1.80 7.89 -5.09
C SER A 350 -2.82 7.92 -6.22
N ARG A 351 -3.33 9.10 -6.57
CA ARG A 351 -4.25 9.25 -7.70
C ARG A 351 -3.62 8.82 -9.02
N THR A 352 -2.36 9.20 -9.28
CA THR A 352 -1.62 8.78 -10.47
C THR A 352 -1.50 7.26 -10.54
N ALA A 353 -1.25 6.59 -9.41
CA ALA A 353 -1.25 5.13 -9.34
C ALA A 353 -2.63 4.56 -9.69
N GLY A 354 -3.71 5.11 -9.12
CA GLY A 354 -5.10 4.76 -9.44
C GLY A 354 -5.40 4.90 -10.94
N PHE A 355 -5.08 6.04 -11.54
CA PHE A 355 -5.22 6.27 -12.98
C PHE A 355 -4.47 5.25 -13.82
N SER A 356 -3.27 4.88 -13.39
CA SER A 356 -2.41 3.99 -14.15
C SER A 356 -2.99 2.59 -14.37
N ILE A 357 -3.82 2.13 -13.44
CA ILE A 357 -4.49 0.82 -13.52
C ILE A 357 -5.91 0.98 -14.09
N ASP A 358 -6.62 2.04 -13.67
CA ASP A 358 -8.01 2.23 -14.09
C ASP A 358 -8.17 2.74 -15.52
N SER A 359 -7.07 3.13 -16.19
CA SER A 359 -6.99 3.45 -17.63
C SER A 359 -6.88 2.22 -18.55
N LEU A 360 -6.87 1.00 -18.00
CA LEU A 360 -6.68 -0.23 -18.74
C LEU A 360 -8.01 -0.92 -19.06
N GLU A 361 -8.06 -1.67 -20.18
CA GLU A 361 -9.19 -2.55 -20.48
C GLU A 361 -9.33 -3.67 -19.43
N ASN A 362 -8.19 -4.15 -18.88
CA ASN A 362 -8.12 -5.12 -17.80
C ASN A 362 -8.29 -4.50 -16.40
N SER A 363 -8.77 -3.26 -16.28
CA SER A 363 -9.19 -2.68 -15.02
C SER A 363 -10.40 -3.40 -14.45
N ARG A 364 -10.66 -3.18 -13.15
CA ARG A 364 -11.81 -3.71 -12.42
C ARG A 364 -12.57 -2.61 -11.67
N PRO A 365 -13.81 -2.85 -11.26
CA PRO A 365 -14.45 -2.01 -10.25
C PRO A 365 -13.68 -2.05 -8.92
N VAL A 366 -13.82 -1.03 -8.10
CA VAL A 366 -13.31 -1.04 -6.71
C VAL A 366 -14.02 -2.13 -5.89
N GLU A 367 -15.32 -2.22 -6.03
CA GLU A 367 -16.16 -3.25 -5.41
C GLU A 367 -16.66 -4.22 -6.49
N PHE A 368 -16.34 -5.50 -6.36
CA PHE A 368 -16.83 -6.58 -7.22
C PHE A 368 -17.07 -7.86 -6.39
N ASP A 369 -17.87 -8.77 -6.89
CA ASP A 369 -18.22 -10.01 -6.19
C ASP A 369 -16.99 -10.89 -5.94
N VAL A 370 -16.66 -11.14 -4.67
CA VAL A 370 -15.58 -12.00 -4.22
C VAL A 370 -16.12 -13.38 -3.86
N GLU A 371 -15.61 -14.43 -4.50
CA GLU A 371 -16.09 -15.80 -4.31
C GLU A 371 -15.07 -16.73 -3.64
N THR A 372 -13.78 -16.38 -3.68
CA THR A 372 -12.69 -17.25 -3.22
C THR A 372 -11.70 -16.49 -2.34
N PRO A 373 -10.92 -17.18 -1.48
CA PRO A 373 -9.82 -16.59 -0.73
C PRO A 373 -8.81 -15.85 -1.63
N ASP A 374 -8.43 -16.43 -2.77
CA ASP A 374 -7.51 -15.80 -3.73
C ASP A 374 -8.06 -14.47 -4.27
N GLN A 375 -9.36 -14.41 -4.56
CA GLN A 375 -10.00 -13.16 -4.97
C GLN A 375 -10.04 -12.13 -3.83
N ALA A 376 -10.16 -12.56 -2.58
CA ALA A 376 -10.06 -11.66 -1.43
C ALA A 376 -8.63 -11.06 -1.33
N GLU A 377 -7.59 -11.86 -1.55
CA GLU A 377 -6.19 -11.38 -1.65
C GLU A 377 -6.01 -10.37 -2.80
N GLU A 378 -6.61 -10.62 -3.96
CA GLU A 378 -6.54 -9.72 -5.13
C GLU A 378 -7.20 -8.36 -4.90
N MET A 379 -8.06 -8.23 -3.87
CA MET A 379 -8.68 -6.95 -3.52
C MET A 379 -7.69 -5.94 -2.94
N PHE A 380 -6.56 -6.40 -2.37
CA PHE A 380 -5.53 -5.54 -1.78
C PHE A 380 -4.63 -4.93 -2.88
N ASP A 381 -5.20 -4.10 -3.72
CA ASP A 381 -4.53 -3.48 -4.85
C ASP A 381 -4.75 -1.96 -4.92
N VAL A 382 -4.05 -1.32 -5.84
CA VAL A 382 -4.11 0.13 -6.10
C VAL A 382 -5.54 0.65 -6.32
N LEU A 383 -6.47 -0.15 -6.85
CA LEU A 383 -7.84 0.31 -7.07
C LEU A 383 -8.62 0.39 -5.77
N THR A 384 -8.45 -0.55 -4.87
CA THR A 384 -9.07 -0.54 -3.55
C THR A 384 -8.56 0.63 -2.70
N TYR A 385 -7.24 0.79 -2.61
CA TYR A 385 -6.62 1.84 -1.77
C TYR A 385 -6.68 3.21 -2.43
N GLU A 386 -6.03 3.35 -3.60
CA GLU A 386 -5.71 4.65 -4.16
C GLU A 386 -6.87 5.26 -4.97
N LYS A 387 -7.52 4.48 -5.86
CA LYS A 387 -8.74 4.95 -6.52
C LYS A 387 -9.84 5.19 -5.49
N GLY A 388 -10.04 4.26 -4.55
CA GLY A 388 -11.06 4.38 -3.52
C GLY A 388 -10.90 5.66 -2.70
N SER A 389 -9.72 5.92 -2.13
CA SER A 389 -9.44 7.10 -1.30
C SER A 389 -9.53 8.41 -2.08
N THR A 390 -9.04 8.43 -3.33
CA THR A 390 -9.09 9.66 -4.15
C THR A 390 -10.50 9.98 -4.63
N VAL A 391 -11.32 8.97 -4.91
CA VAL A 391 -12.76 9.16 -5.17
C VAL A 391 -13.47 9.69 -3.92
N LEU A 392 -13.20 9.12 -2.75
CA LEU A 392 -13.75 9.64 -1.48
C LEU A 392 -13.34 11.11 -1.26
N ARG A 393 -12.08 11.48 -1.51
CA ARG A 393 -11.63 12.88 -1.42
C ARG A 393 -12.36 13.78 -2.41
N MET A 394 -12.52 13.36 -3.65
CA MET A 394 -13.27 14.12 -4.65
C MET A 394 -14.68 14.45 -4.17
N PHE A 395 -15.39 13.49 -3.58
CA PHE A 395 -16.72 13.70 -3.05
C PHE A 395 -16.72 14.47 -1.72
N GLN A 396 -15.73 14.28 -0.86
CA GLN A 396 -15.55 15.10 0.34
C GLN A 396 -15.46 16.60 -0.04
N MET A 397 -14.65 16.92 -1.07
CA MET A 397 -14.55 18.30 -1.56
C MET A 397 -15.85 18.80 -2.22
N PHE A 398 -16.60 17.89 -2.81
CA PHE A 398 -17.90 18.23 -3.43
C PHE A 398 -18.97 18.55 -2.38
N ILE A 399 -19.09 17.76 -1.32
CA ILE A 399 -20.13 17.98 -0.28
C ILE A 399 -19.67 18.91 0.85
N GLY A 400 -18.38 19.15 0.98
CA GLY A 400 -17.74 19.91 2.05
C GLY A 400 -17.27 19.04 3.22
N GLU A 401 -16.18 19.47 3.85
CA GLU A 401 -15.48 18.69 4.90
C GLU A 401 -16.36 18.47 6.14
N GLU A 402 -17.16 19.46 6.55
CA GLU A 402 -18.07 19.36 7.70
C GLU A 402 -19.19 18.32 7.46
N ALA A 403 -19.82 18.34 6.29
CA ALA A 403 -20.86 17.38 5.96
C ALA A 403 -20.29 15.96 5.86
N PHE A 404 -19.07 15.80 5.31
CA PHE A 404 -18.38 14.53 5.26
C PHE A 404 -18.09 13.99 6.68
N GLN A 405 -17.50 14.80 7.55
CA GLN A 405 -17.21 14.43 8.94
C GLN A 405 -18.46 14.03 9.70
N ASN A 406 -19.54 14.81 9.59
CA ASN A 406 -20.81 14.51 10.25
C ASN A 406 -21.44 13.21 9.76
N GLY A 407 -21.35 12.92 8.45
CA GLY A 407 -21.84 11.68 7.87
C GLY A 407 -21.03 10.46 8.35
N VAL A 408 -19.72 10.60 8.42
CA VAL A 408 -18.81 9.59 8.97
C VAL A 408 -19.08 9.31 10.44
N GLU A 409 -19.22 10.35 11.26
CA GLU A 409 -19.57 10.23 12.69
C GLU A 409 -20.92 9.50 12.87
N ALA A 410 -21.92 9.87 12.09
CA ALA A 410 -23.24 9.24 12.13
C ALA A 410 -23.20 7.75 11.76
N TYR A 411 -22.46 7.41 10.67
CA TYR A 411 -22.26 6.03 10.23
C TYR A 411 -21.58 5.19 11.31
N LEU A 412 -20.45 5.64 11.84
CA LEU A 412 -19.71 4.91 12.88
C LEU A 412 -20.54 4.71 14.15
N ASN A 413 -21.26 5.74 14.60
CA ASN A 413 -22.13 5.64 15.80
C ASN A 413 -23.28 4.66 15.59
N LYS A 414 -23.87 4.60 14.40
CA LYS A 414 -24.98 3.72 14.08
C LYS A 414 -24.59 2.25 14.03
N PHE A 415 -23.40 1.95 13.53
CA PHE A 415 -23.00 0.58 13.23
C PHE A 415 -21.85 0.04 14.12
N LYS A 416 -21.60 0.64 15.29
CA LYS A 416 -20.61 0.16 16.26
C LYS A 416 -20.74 -1.34 16.51
N PHE A 417 -19.61 -2.06 16.37
CA PHE A 417 -19.51 -3.51 16.58
C PHE A 417 -20.32 -4.37 15.59
N GLU A 418 -20.82 -3.77 14.52
CA GLU A 418 -21.59 -4.43 13.48
C GLU A 418 -20.86 -4.46 12.15
N ASN A 419 -21.46 -5.12 11.17
CA ASN A 419 -20.95 -5.20 9.79
C ASN A 419 -21.85 -4.43 8.84
N THR A 420 -21.27 -3.80 7.82
CA THR A 420 -21.97 -2.92 6.87
C THR A 420 -21.68 -3.27 5.42
N ASN A 421 -22.52 -2.78 4.53
CA ASN A 421 -22.28 -2.71 3.10
C ASN A 421 -22.00 -1.25 2.69
N SER A 422 -21.48 -1.07 1.49
CA SER A 422 -21.19 0.25 0.91
C SER A 422 -22.40 1.19 0.93
N SER A 423 -23.61 0.66 0.71
CA SER A 423 -24.85 1.47 0.76
C SER A 423 -25.11 2.12 2.12
N ASP A 424 -24.72 1.48 3.21
CA ASP A 424 -24.92 2.01 4.57
C ASP A 424 -24.12 3.29 4.77
N LEU A 425 -22.90 3.36 4.26
CA LEU A 425 -22.07 4.56 4.27
C LEU A 425 -22.60 5.63 3.31
N TRP A 426 -22.96 5.24 2.08
CA TRP A 426 -23.47 6.20 1.09
C TRP A 426 -24.76 6.88 1.56
N ASP A 427 -25.64 6.15 2.22
CA ASP A 427 -26.86 6.71 2.80
C ASP A 427 -26.54 7.71 3.93
N ALA A 428 -25.58 7.39 4.81
CA ALA A 428 -25.16 8.31 5.87
C ALA A 428 -24.55 9.62 5.32
N LEU A 429 -23.68 9.51 4.30
CA LEU A 429 -23.10 10.68 3.63
C LEU A 429 -24.15 11.48 2.85
N SER A 430 -25.12 10.81 2.21
CA SER A 430 -26.22 11.46 1.50
C SER A 430 -27.12 12.27 2.45
N GLU A 431 -27.43 11.69 3.60
CA GLU A 431 -28.25 12.31 4.63
C GLU A 431 -27.57 13.55 5.23
N ALA A 432 -26.28 13.43 5.59
CA ALA A 432 -25.49 14.51 6.16
C ALA A 432 -25.28 15.68 5.19
N SER A 433 -25.13 15.41 3.89
CA SER A 433 -24.84 16.43 2.86
C SER A 433 -26.07 16.96 2.13
N ASN A 434 -27.21 16.31 2.29
CA ASN A 434 -28.41 16.54 1.45
C ASN A 434 -28.11 16.43 -0.07
N GLN A 435 -27.16 15.54 -0.44
CA GLN A 435 -26.80 15.22 -1.83
C GLN A 435 -27.10 13.73 -2.13
N PRO A 436 -27.51 13.34 -3.33
CA PRO A 436 -27.88 11.96 -3.62
C PRO A 436 -26.65 11.06 -3.87
N LEU A 437 -25.71 11.01 -2.92
CA LEU A 437 -24.46 10.26 -3.08
C LEU A 437 -24.70 8.76 -3.27
N ASN A 438 -25.73 8.21 -2.68
CA ASN A 438 -26.15 6.82 -2.88
C ASN A 438 -26.55 6.49 -4.35
N LYS A 439 -26.82 7.50 -5.18
CA LYS A 439 -27.06 7.35 -6.63
C LYS A 439 -25.82 7.64 -7.47
N ILE A 440 -24.84 8.36 -6.91
CA ILE A 440 -23.66 8.85 -7.62
C ILE A 440 -22.46 7.92 -7.41
N LEU A 441 -22.18 7.57 -6.15
CA LEU A 441 -21.01 6.74 -5.79
C LEU A 441 -20.97 5.37 -6.47
N PRO A 442 -22.10 4.66 -6.73
CA PRO A 442 -22.05 3.40 -7.46
C PRO A 442 -21.34 3.47 -8.81
N PHE A 443 -21.46 4.59 -9.56
CA PHE A 443 -20.75 4.78 -10.83
C PHE A 443 -19.22 4.81 -10.71
N TRP A 444 -18.70 5.18 -9.53
CA TRP A 444 -17.27 5.28 -9.28
C TRP A 444 -16.69 4.02 -8.63
N ILE A 445 -17.49 3.33 -7.82
CA ILE A 445 -17.05 2.21 -7.01
C ILE A 445 -17.36 0.86 -7.68
N ARG A 446 -18.56 0.72 -8.30
CA ARG A 446 -19.01 -0.54 -8.94
C ARG A 446 -18.79 -0.59 -10.44
N GLU A 447 -18.24 0.47 -11.03
CA GLU A 447 -17.85 0.49 -12.42
C GLU A 447 -16.38 0.84 -12.56
N LYS A 448 -15.70 0.16 -13.51
CA LYS A 448 -14.31 0.46 -13.85
C LYS A 448 -14.19 1.73 -14.68
N GLY A 449 -12.97 2.26 -14.75
CA GLY A 449 -12.60 3.38 -15.59
C GLY A 449 -13.03 4.74 -15.04
N TYR A 450 -12.59 5.77 -15.70
CA TYR A 450 -12.83 7.17 -15.38
C TYR A 450 -12.88 8.01 -16.67
N PRO A 451 -13.47 9.22 -16.63
CA PRO A 451 -13.54 10.08 -17.80
C PRO A 451 -12.33 11.00 -17.92
N PHE A 452 -12.15 11.55 -19.12
CA PHE A 452 -11.48 12.84 -19.30
C PHE A 452 -12.48 13.90 -19.73
N LEU A 453 -12.22 15.13 -19.33
CA LEU A 453 -13.00 16.30 -19.71
C LEU A 453 -12.24 17.05 -20.80
N GLN A 454 -12.82 17.11 -22.00
CA GLN A 454 -12.34 17.99 -23.06
C GLN A 454 -12.92 19.37 -22.83
N VAL A 455 -12.06 20.38 -22.79
CA VAL A 455 -12.40 21.77 -22.47
C VAL A 455 -12.05 22.66 -23.64
N ASP A 456 -13.05 23.26 -24.25
CA ASP A 456 -12.95 24.14 -25.41
C ASP A 456 -13.58 25.50 -25.09
N CYS A 457 -12.92 26.59 -25.47
CA CYS A 457 -13.47 27.95 -25.39
C CYS A 457 -13.72 28.52 -26.80
N SER A 458 -14.93 28.98 -27.05
CA SER A 458 -15.26 29.66 -28.32
C SER A 458 -16.43 30.62 -28.16
N ASN A 459 -16.39 31.78 -28.82
CA ASN A 459 -17.48 32.74 -28.88
C ASN A 459 -18.07 33.10 -27.48
N ASN A 460 -17.23 33.23 -26.50
CA ASN A 460 -17.62 33.54 -25.11
C ASN A 460 -18.37 32.40 -24.38
N PHE A 461 -18.25 31.17 -24.87
CA PHE A 461 -18.79 29.97 -24.23
C PHE A 461 -17.68 29.00 -23.92
N LEU A 462 -17.72 28.42 -22.69
CA LEU A 462 -16.92 27.27 -22.27
C LEU A 462 -17.73 26.00 -22.52
N THR A 463 -17.17 25.11 -23.29
CA THR A 463 -17.77 23.80 -23.54
C THR A 463 -16.94 22.72 -22.84
N ILE A 464 -17.60 21.91 -22.01
CA ILE A 464 -16.98 20.79 -21.31
C ILE A 464 -17.67 19.51 -21.78
N LYS A 465 -16.88 18.60 -22.40
CA LYS A 465 -17.35 17.28 -22.87
C LYS A 465 -16.68 16.19 -22.09
N GLN A 466 -17.43 15.28 -21.47
CA GLN A 466 -16.85 14.10 -20.88
C GLN A 466 -16.78 12.92 -21.88
N LYS A 467 -15.69 12.19 -21.82
CA LYS A 467 -15.46 10.96 -22.59
C LYS A 467 -14.74 9.95 -21.70
N PRO A 468 -15.00 8.63 -21.84
CA PRO A 468 -14.23 7.60 -21.16
C PRO A 468 -12.74 7.69 -21.52
N PHE A 469 -11.86 7.54 -20.53
CA PHE A 469 -10.42 7.50 -20.75
C PHE A 469 -9.92 6.04 -20.76
N LEU A 470 -9.21 5.66 -21.82
CA LEU A 470 -8.42 4.43 -21.89
C LEU A 470 -7.02 4.75 -22.41
N LEU A 471 -6.00 4.08 -21.88
CA LEU A 471 -4.61 4.32 -22.27
C LEU A 471 -4.37 3.92 -23.74
N LYS A 472 -4.88 2.77 -24.17
CA LYS A 472 -4.88 2.35 -25.58
C LYS A 472 -5.95 3.08 -26.39
N ASN A 473 -5.71 3.23 -27.70
CA ASN A 473 -6.65 3.84 -28.63
C ASN A 473 -7.69 2.80 -29.12
N VAL A 474 -8.64 2.46 -28.26
CA VAL A 474 -9.76 1.57 -28.59
C VAL A 474 -11.08 2.32 -28.63
N GLU A 475 -12.07 1.81 -29.38
CA GLU A 475 -13.41 2.38 -29.35
C GLU A 475 -14.04 2.22 -27.97
N THR A 476 -14.49 3.33 -27.39
CA THR A 476 -15.18 3.35 -26.09
C THR A 476 -16.68 3.56 -26.30
N ASP A 477 -17.48 3.02 -25.39
CA ASP A 477 -18.92 3.32 -25.38
C ASP A 477 -19.13 4.80 -24.99
N LYS A 478 -19.57 5.59 -25.95
CA LYS A 478 -19.84 7.02 -25.79
C LYS A 478 -20.98 7.32 -24.81
N ASN A 479 -21.78 6.31 -24.45
CA ASN A 479 -22.89 6.45 -23.51
C ASN A 479 -22.46 6.16 -22.04
N ASN A 480 -21.23 5.75 -21.81
CA ASN A 480 -20.70 5.57 -20.46
C ASN A 480 -20.37 6.95 -19.84
N ILE A 481 -21.40 7.60 -19.31
CA ILE A 481 -21.33 8.91 -18.68
C ILE A 481 -21.32 8.71 -17.16
N LYS A 482 -20.30 9.25 -16.49
CA LYS A 482 -20.21 9.24 -15.03
C LYS A 482 -20.61 10.62 -14.45
N PRO A 483 -21.28 10.66 -13.30
CA PRO A 483 -21.54 11.93 -12.61
C PRO A 483 -20.22 12.46 -12.04
N VAL A 484 -19.68 13.53 -12.63
CA VAL A 484 -18.39 14.14 -12.29
C VAL A 484 -18.60 15.43 -11.51
N PRO A 485 -18.11 15.53 -10.25
CA PRO A 485 -18.01 16.81 -9.54
C PRO A 485 -16.97 17.70 -10.23
N VAL A 486 -17.42 18.82 -10.80
CA VAL A 486 -16.56 19.78 -11.51
C VAL A 486 -16.47 21.07 -10.70
N GLN A 487 -15.26 21.56 -10.52
CA GLN A 487 -14.97 22.88 -9.97
C GLN A 487 -14.09 23.64 -10.96
N ILE A 488 -14.48 24.87 -11.29
CA ILE A 488 -13.76 25.75 -12.20
C ILE A 488 -13.38 27.02 -11.45
N LYS A 489 -12.13 27.46 -11.63
CA LYS A 489 -11.66 28.76 -11.21
C LYS A 489 -11.20 29.55 -12.42
N PHE A 490 -11.65 30.78 -12.55
CA PHE A 490 -11.22 31.67 -13.61
C PHE A 490 -9.98 32.42 -13.13
N LEU A 491 -8.81 32.13 -13.71
CA LEU A 491 -7.51 32.62 -13.23
C LEU A 491 -7.35 34.14 -13.43
N ASP A 492 -8.07 34.75 -14.34
CA ASP A 492 -8.07 36.20 -14.58
C ASP A 492 -8.91 36.99 -13.57
N THR A 493 -10.07 36.46 -13.18
CA THR A 493 -11.05 37.14 -12.31
C THR A 493 -11.07 36.62 -10.88
N GLY A 494 -10.68 35.36 -10.68
CA GLY A 494 -10.82 34.65 -9.39
C GLY A 494 -12.25 34.11 -9.12
N ASN A 495 -13.18 34.26 -10.05
CA ASN A 495 -14.51 33.66 -9.92
C ASN A 495 -14.45 32.15 -9.93
N GLU A 496 -15.44 31.50 -9.30
CA GLU A 496 -15.53 30.05 -9.22
C GLU A 496 -16.93 29.55 -9.60
N GLU A 497 -16.98 28.39 -10.26
CA GLU A 497 -18.18 27.64 -10.56
C GLU A 497 -18.04 26.20 -10.06
N LYS A 498 -19.12 25.63 -9.50
CA LYS A 498 -19.15 24.27 -9.00
C LYS A 498 -20.46 23.59 -9.33
N PHE A 499 -20.40 22.42 -9.97
CA PHE A 499 -21.58 21.64 -10.34
C PHE A 499 -21.27 20.15 -10.50
N LEU A 500 -22.30 19.33 -10.59
CA LEU A 500 -22.22 17.94 -10.99
C LEU A 500 -22.44 17.86 -12.51
N LEU A 501 -21.47 17.30 -13.24
CA LEU A 501 -21.59 17.01 -14.68
C LEU A 501 -22.09 15.57 -14.84
N ASP A 502 -23.39 15.40 -15.01
CA ASP A 502 -24.08 14.12 -15.19
C ASP A 502 -24.61 13.92 -16.63
N GLU A 503 -24.11 14.73 -17.55
CA GLU A 503 -24.42 14.76 -18.99
C GLU A 503 -23.12 14.66 -19.82
N ALA A 504 -23.23 14.29 -21.10
CA ALA A 504 -22.07 14.15 -21.98
C ALA A 504 -21.39 15.49 -22.29
N GLU A 505 -22.13 16.59 -22.29
CA GLU A 505 -21.65 17.93 -22.62
C GLU A 505 -22.39 18.98 -21.81
N ARG A 506 -21.64 19.97 -21.29
CA ARG A 506 -22.20 21.20 -20.72
C ARG A 506 -21.58 22.43 -21.37
N VAL A 507 -22.43 23.44 -21.66
CA VAL A 507 -22.02 24.74 -22.19
C VAL A 507 -22.29 25.82 -21.14
N ILE A 508 -21.28 26.63 -20.83
CA ILE A 508 -21.33 27.70 -19.84
C ILE A 508 -21.08 29.03 -20.55
N ASP A 509 -21.95 30.02 -20.34
CA ASP A 509 -21.76 31.40 -20.80
C ASP A 509 -20.71 32.09 -19.91
N LEU A 510 -19.61 32.52 -20.50
CA LEU A 510 -18.49 33.14 -19.79
C LEU A 510 -18.73 34.60 -19.40
N LYS A 511 -19.83 35.19 -19.86
CA LYS A 511 -20.18 36.55 -19.54
C LYS A 511 -20.22 36.77 -18.03
N ASN A 512 -19.36 37.65 -17.51
CA ASN A 512 -19.16 37.93 -16.10
C ASN A 512 -18.42 36.88 -15.25
N LEU A 513 -17.92 35.79 -15.82
CA LEU A 513 -17.11 34.80 -15.12
C LEU A 513 -15.61 35.05 -15.26
N GLY A 514 -15.10 35.05 -16.45
CA GLY A 514 -13.68 35.22 -16.80
C GLY A 514 -13.37 34.56 -18.14
N GLU A 515 -12.15 34.80 -18.63
CA GLU A 515 -11.69 34.28 -19.93
C GLU A 515 -10.68 33.12 -19.80
N VAL A 516 -10.16 32.85 -18.58
CA VAL A 516 -9.13 31.84 -18.33
C VAL A 516 -9.66 30.77 -17.38
N PRO A 517 -10.48 29.81 -17.86
CA PRO A 517 -11.04 28.76 -17.04
C PRO A 517 -9.98 27.73 -16.69
N HIS A 518 -9.76 27.47 -15.41
CA HIS A 518 -9.02 26.33 -14.89
C HIS A 518 -10.02 25.30 -14.32
N VAL A 519 -10.25 24.25 -15.07
CA VAL A 519 -11.16 23.15 -14.68
C VAL A 519 -10.42 22.19 -13.76
N ASN A 520 -11.12 21.59 -12.78
CA ASN A 520 -10.54 20.82 -11.69
C ASN A 520 -9.71 21.68 -10.74
N SER A 521 -10.19 22.89 -10.44
CA SER A 521 -9.54 23.77 -9.45
C SER A 521 -9.39 23.06 -8.12
N GLY A 522 -8.24 23.28 -7.48
CA GLY A 522 -7.79 22.56 -6.28
C GLY A 522 -7.25 21.16 -6.55
N GLY A 523 -7.39 20.60 -7.77
CA GLY A 523 -6.77 19.36 -8.18
C GLY A 523 -7.37 18.06 -7.66
N TRP A 524 -8.60 18.05 -7.13
CA TRP A 524 -9.18 16.91 -6.40
C TRP A 524 -9.89 15.85 -7.25
N GLY A 525 -10.17 16.14 -8.53
CA GLY A 525 -10.96 15.26 -9.38
C GLY A 525 -10.25 13.96 -9.75
N PHE A 526 -10.99 12.84 -9.77
CA PHE A 526 -10.51 11.57 -10.35
C PHE A 526 -10.87 11.49 -11.83
N PHE A 527 -10.39 12.43 -12.62
CA PHE A 527 -10.57 12.55 -14.06
C PHE A 527 -9.44 13.37 -14.67
N HIS A 528 -9.12 13.21 -15.96
CA HIS A 528 -8.19 14.09 -16.67
C HIS A 528 -8.91 15.29 -17.28
N THR A 529 -8.18 16.39 -17.47
CA THR A 529 -8.67 17.59 -18.14
C THR A 529 -7.78 17.89 -19.35
N PHE A 530 -8.36 17.87 -20.55
CA PHE A 530 -7.66 18.16 -21.81
C PHE A 530 -8.19 19.46 -22.38
N TYR A 531 -7.35 20.47 -22.41
CA TYR A 531 -7.68 21.79 -22.94
C TYR A 531 -7.38 21.88 -24.43
N ASP A 532 -8.13 22.72 -25.15
CA ASP A 532 -7.69 23.19 -26.46
C ASP A 532 -6.42 24.07 -26.32
N ASP A 533 -5.72 24.32 -27.42
CA ASP A 533 -4.45 25.02 -27.40
C ASP A 533 -4.58 26.47 -26.90
N GLU A 534 -5.68 27.16 -27.21
CA GLU A 534 -5.91 28.57 -26.82
C GLU A 534 -6.11 28.69 -25.31
N VAL A 535 -6.98 27.85 -24.74
CA VAL A 535 -7.20 27.80 -23.28
C VAL A 535 -5.92 27.39 -22.56
N PHE A 536 -5.21 26.41 -23.10
CA PHE A 536 -3.96 25.94 -22.50
C PHE A 536 -2.89 27.03 -22.44
N GLU A 537 -2.67 27.77 -23.52
CA GLU A 537 -1.72 28.89 -23.56
C GLU A 537 -2.12 30.02 -22.56
N HIS A 538 -3.42 30.27 -22.41
CA HIS A 538 -3.90 31.23 -21.40
C HIS A 538 -3.64 30.74 -19.97
N ILE A 539 -3.77 29.44 -19.68
CA ILE A 539 -3.41 28.86 -18.38
C ILE A 539 -1.91 28.99 -18.15
N LEU A 540 -1.07 28.67 -19.13
CA LEU A 540 0.39 28.81 -19.03
C LEU A 540 0.82 30.26 -18.80
N ALA A 541 0.17 31.22 -19.40
CA ALA A 541 0.41 32.65 -19.14
C ALA A 541 0.06 33.08 -17.70
N ASN A 542 -0.72 32.27 -16.99
CA ASN A 542 -1.12 32.45 -15.59
C ASN A 542 -0.57 31.36 -14.66
N PHE A 543 0.47 30.64 -15.07
CA PHE A 543 1.02 29.47 -14.36
C PHE A 543 1.35 29.73 -12.88
N ASP A 544 1.87 30.90 -12.57
CA ASP A 544 2.21 31.29 -11.20
C ASP A 544 0.99 31.48 -10.27
N LYS A 545 -0.23 31.50 -10.82
CA LYS A 545 -1.48 31.57 -10.03
C LYS A 545 -1.98 30.17 -9.60
N LEU A 546 -1.41 29.10 -10.17
CA LEU A 546 -1.73 27.74 -9.82
C LEU A 546 -1.00 27.36 -8.52
N ASN A 547 -1.69 26.64 -7.64
CA ASN A 547 -1.05 26.01 -6.49
C ASN A 547 -0.32 24.72 -6.89
N ASP A 548 0.43 24.10 -5.97
CA ASP A 548 1.26 22.91 -6.26
C ASP A 548 0.41 21.72 -6.74
N LEU A 549 -0.79 21.49 -6.15
CA LEU A 549 -1.72 20.46 -6.59
C LEU A 549 -2.21 20.69 -8.02
N GLU A 550 -2.56 21.92 -8.36
CA GLU A 550 -3.02 22.30 -9.69
C GLU A 550 -1.91 22.18 -10.73
N LYS A 551 -0.67 22.56 -10.38
CA LYS A 551 0.51 22.38 -11.24
C LYS A 551 0.80 20.92 -11.51
N TYR A 552 0.79 20.10 -10.46
CA TYR A 552 0.95 18.65 -10.62
C TYR A 552 -0.09 18.07 -11.57
N ARG A 553 -1.36 18.46 -11.38
CA ARG A 553 -2.46 18.01 -12.25
C ARG A 553 -2.29 18.46 -13.70
N LEU A 554 -1.86 19.69 -13.91
CA LEU A 554 -1.60 20.20 -15.26
C LEU A 554 -0.47 19.40 -15.94
N LEU A 555 0.58 19.06 -15.19
CA LEU A 555 1.68 18.22 -15.68
C LEU A 555 1.19 16.81 -16.05
N GLU A 556 0.42 16.17 -15.18
CA GLU A 556 -0.14 14.83 -15.40
C GLU A 556 -1.13 14.80 -16.58
N ASP A 557 -2.06 15.74 -16.64
CA ASP A 557 -3.05 15.83 -17.69
C ASP A 557 -2.40 16.06 -19.07
N LYS A 558 -1.41 16.96 -19.15
CA LYS A 558 -0.67 17.21 -20.40
C LYS A 558 0.19 16.02 -20.80
N TRP A 559 0.82 15.31 -19.84
CA TRP A 559 1.53 14.07 -20.13
C TRP A 559 0.61 12.99 -20.68
N MET A 560 -0.58 12.80 -20.10
CA MET A 560 -1.55 11.81 -20.56
C MET A 560 -2.16 12.19 -21.92
N GLN A 561 -2.41 13.47 -22.17
CA GLN A 561 -2.81 13.97 -23.50
C GLN A 561 -1.72 13.67 -24.55
N PHE A 562 -0.45 13.94 -24.20
CA PHE A 562 0.70 13.65 -25.07
C PHE A 562 0.88 12.16 -25.34
N LYS A 563 0.68 11.30 -24.36
CA LYS A 563 0.71 9.83 -24.55
C LYS A 563 -0.39 9.33 -25.46
N LYS A 564 -1.58 9.93 -25.41
CA LYS A 564 -2.72 9.56 -26.27
C LYS A 564 -2.57 10.04 -27.72
N ALA A 565 -1.97 11.19 -27.90
CA ALA A 565 -1.79 11.82 -29.21
C ALA A 565 -0.42 12.54 -29.22
N PRO A 566 0.67 11.81 -29.48
CA PRO A 566 2.01 12.38 -29.50
C PRO A 566 2.12 13.50 -30.56
N THR A 567 2.77 14.60 -30.19
CA THR A 567 3.12 15.72 -31.06
C THR A 567 4.63 15.89 -31.09
N ASP A 568 5.15 16.98 -31.70
CA ASP A 568 6.60 17.25 -31.65
C ASP A 568 7.09 17.29 -30.19
N ILE A 569 8.06 16.49 -29.85
CA ILE A 569 8.63 16.39 -28.52
C ILE A 569 9.22 17.71 -28.02
N LYS A 570 9.67 18.58 -28.93
CA LYS A 570 10.20 19.90 -28.58
C LYS A 570 9.15 20.81 -27.97
N ASP A 571 7.88 20.70 -28.41
CA ASP A 571 6.80 21.49 -27.83
C ASP A 571 6.46 20.96 -26.41
N PHE A 572 6.55 19.64 -26.21
CA PHE A 572 6.42 19.07 -24.89
C PHE A 572 7.56 19.49 -23.96
N TYR A 573 8.81 19.57 -24.46
CA TYR A 573 9.95 20.13 -23.68
C TYR A 573 9.72 21.58 -23.27
N LYS A 574 9.18 22.43 -24.17
CA LYS A 574 8.85 23.82 -23.83
C LYS A 574 7.87 23.89 -22.66
N PHE A 575 6.87 23.01 -22.65
CA PHE A 575 5.93 22.91 -21.54
C PHE A 575 6.62 22.50 -20.24
N LEU A 576 7.47 21.48 -20.26
CA LEU A 576 8.22 21.06 -19.05
C LEU A 576 9.10 22.16 -18.48
N MET A 577 9.60 23.08 -19.30
CA MET A 577 10.43 24.22 -18.84
C MET A 577 9.69 25.20 -17.95
N PHE A 578 8.36 25.20 -17.89
CA PHE A 578 7.60 25.99 -16.91
C PHE A 578 7.90 25.57 -15.47
N PHE A 579 8.28 24.32 -15.26
CA PHE A 579 8.56 23.72 -13.96
C PHE A 579 10.02 23.85 -13.50
N LYS A 580 10.91 24.44 -14.27
CA LYS A 580 12.36 24.47 -13.97
C LYS A 580 12.75 25.18 -12.66
N LYS A 581 11.84 25.97 -12.08
CA LYS A 581 12.01 26.67 -10.79
C LYS A 581 11.19 26.08 -9.67
N GLU A 582 10.42 25.04 -9.97
CA GLU A 582 9.53 24.44 -9.00
C GLU A 582 10.33 23.79 -7.87
N LYS A 583 9.84 23.93 -6.63
CA LYS A 583 10.51 23.39 -5.43
C LYS A 583 9.64 22.36 -4.71
N ASP A 584 8.54 21.96 -5.31
CA ASP A 584 7.70 20.88 -4.82
C ASP A 584 8.34 19.53 -5.20
N GLU A 585 8.54 18.67 -4.21
CA GLU A 585 9.17 17.36 -4.36
C GLU A 585 8.36 16.43 -5.26
N ASP A 586 7.02 16.38 -5.06
CA ASP A 586 6.15 15.44 -5.77
C ASP A 586 6.10 15.76 -7.28
N ILE A 587 6.12 17.05 -7.63
CA ILE A 587 6.23 17.48 -9.03
C ILE A 587 7.54 16.98 -9.65
N TRP A 588 8.67 17.09 -8.93
CA TRP A 588 9.95 16.59 -9.44
C TRP A 588 10.05 15.08 -9.52
N ILE A 589 9.46 14.36 -8.57
CA ILE A 589 9.36 12.89 -8.63
C ILE A 589 8.57 12.47 -9.87
N TYR A 590 7.41 13.09 -10.10
CA TYR A 590 6.59 12.77 -11.28
C TYR A 590 7.29 13.16 -12.58
N MET A 591 7.91 14.35 -12.64
CA MET A 591 8.70 14.78 -13.80
C MET A 591 9.87 13.85 -14.07
N SER A 592 10.53 13.31 -13.03
CA SER A 592 11.60 12.32 -13.17
C SER A 592 11.10 11.04 -13.86
N SER A 593 9.87 10.61 -13.58
CA SER A 593 9.25 9.46 -14.24
C SER A 593 8.96 9.72 -15.73
N ILE A 594 8.53 10.94 -16.06
CA ILE A 594 8.35 11.38 -17.46
C ILE A 594 9.69 11.39 -18.19
N ILE A 595 10.72 12.00 -17.60
CA ILE A 595 12.07 12.07 -18.17
C ILE A 595 12.66 10.66 -18.35
N ALA A 596 12.46 9.76 -17.40
CA ALA A 596 12.91 8.37 -17.50
C ALA A 596 12.20 7.64 -18.67
N THR A 597 10.91 7.89 -18.89
CA THR A 597 10.18 7.36 -20.06
C THR A 597 10.75 7.92 -21.36
N LEU A 598 10.95 9.23 -21.44
CA LEU A 598 11.49 9.88 -22.64
C LEU A 598 12.94 9.48 -22.92
N ALA A 599 13.74 9.20 -21.90
CA ALA A 599 15.12 8.72 -22.07
C ALA A 599 15.19 7.41 -22.89
N ASN A 600 14.20 6.53 -22.80
CA ASN A 600 14.14 5.30 -23.57
C ASN A 600 13.95 5.52 -25.07
N LEU A 601 13.39 6.67 -25.49
CA LEU A 601 13.28 7.05 -26.90
C LEU A 601 14.66 7.25 -27.56
N PHE A 602 15.65 7.68 -26.79
CA PHE A 602 16.95 8.14 -27.27
C PHE A 602 18.08 7.14 -27.00
N GLU A 603 17.83 5.99 -26.37
CA GLU A 603 18.86 5.00 -26.08
C GLU A 603 19.60 4.51 -27.33
N SER A 604 18.93 4.47 -28.48
CA SER A 604 19.54 4.07 -29.75
C SER A 604 20.28 5.19 -30.48
N ASN A 605 20.01 6.47 -30.19
CA ASN A 605 20.47 7.62 -30.96
C ASN A 605 21.25 8.67 -30.18
N ASN A 606 21.67 8.39 -28.94
CA ASN A 606 22.50 9.25 -28.05
C ASN A 606 22.26 10.75 -28.29
N SER A 607 21.01 11.21 -28.13
CA SER A 607 20.56 12.52 -28.57
C SER A 607 21.13 13.63 -27.66
N ASP A 608 22.07 14.38 -28.18
CA ASP A 608 22.61 15.59 -27.53
C ASP A 608 21.50 16.59 -27.18
N SER A 609 20.40 16.60 -27.96
CA SER A 609 19.24 17.46 -27.71
C SER A 609 18.49 17.10 -26.43
N PHE A 610 18.33 15.80 -26.13
CA PHE A 610 17.71 15.36 -24.88
C PHE A 610 18.59 15.70 -23.66
N LYS A 611 19.90 15.46 -23.75
CA LYS A 611 20.84 15.83 -22.69
C LYS A 611 20.85 17.34 -22.46
N ALA A 612 20.86 18.13 -23.54
CA ALA A 612 20.75 19.58 -23.45
C ALA A 612 19.46 20.01 -22.77
N PHE A 613 18.32 19.41 -23.10
CA PHE A 613 17.04 19.68 -22.47
C PHE A 613 17.09 19.34 -20.95
N VAL A 614 17.55 18.13 -20.56
CA VAL A 614 17.63 17.75 -19.13
C VAL A 614 18.58 18.69 -18.39
N LYS A 615 19.69 19.08 -19.02
CA LYS A 615 20.62 20.04 -18.44
C LYS A 615 19.96 21.39 -18.20
N ASP A 616 19.32 21.97 -19.21
CA ASP A 616 18.67 23.28 -19.12
C ASP A 616 17.54 23.28 -18.09
N LEU A 617 16.76 22.20 -18.02
CA LEU A 617 15.67 22.01 -17.06
C LEU A 617 16.18 21.99 -15.61
N THR A 618 17.35 21.39 -15.37
CA THR A 618 17.89 21.17 -14.02
C THR A 618 18.96 22.16 -13.58
N ASP A 619 19.56 22.92 -14.50
CA ASP A 619 20.74 23.77 -14.22
C ASP A 619 20.45 24.86 -13.18
N GLU A 620 19.27 25.50 -13.23
CA GLU A 620 18.94 26.60 -12.32
C GLU A 620 18.89 26.10 -10.87
N LEU A 621 18.13 25.04 -10.60
CA LEU A 621 18.03 24.44 -9.28
C LEU A 621 19.34 23.78 -8.83
N HIS A 622 20.05 23.10 -9.73
CA HIS A 622 21.35 22.51 -9.39
C HIS A 622 22.36 23.57 -8.94
N ASN A 623 22.40 24.73 -9.61
CA ASN A 623 23.30 25.82 -9.24
C ASN A 623 22.87 26.52 -7.94
N GLU A 624 21.57 26.66 -7.68
CA GLU A 624 21.02 27.24 -6.45
C GLU A 624 21.24 26.32 -5.25
N LEU A 625 20.86 25.03 -5.37
CA LEU A 625 20.86 24.08 -4.26
C LEU A 625 22.25 23.50 -3.99
N GLY A 626 23.04 23.31 -5.04
CA GLY A 626 24.39 22.76 -4.96
C GLY A 626 24.41 21.23 -4.78
N PHE A 627 25.60 20.75 -4.47
CA PHE A 627 25.90 19.32 -4.36
C PHE A 627 25.54 18.73 -2.98
N GLU A 628 25.92 19.45 -1.90
CA GLU A 628 25.75 18.99 -0.52
C GLU A 628 24.54 19.64 0.16
N VAL A 629 23.98 18.90 1.11
CA VAL A 629 22.92 19.39 1.99
C VAL A 629 23.49 20.49 2.91
N LYS A 630 22.76 21.58 3.06
CA LYS A 630 23.11 22.67 3.96
C LYS A 630 22.53 22.42 5.36
N LYS A 631 23.24 22.94 6.37
CA LYS A 631 22.76 22.87 7.75
C LYS A 631 21.43 23.65 7.88
N ASP A 632 20.50 23.08 8.63
CA ASP A 632 19.18 23.67 8.93
C ASP A 632 18.30 23.91 7.69
N GLU A 633 18.53 23.18 6.59
CA GLU A 633 17.75 23.25 5.37
C GLU A 633 16.44 22.47 5.50
N GLU A 634 15.37 22.99 4.89
CA GLU A 634 14.05 22.32 4.87
C GLU A 634 14.13 20.92 4.24
N LEU A 635 13.39 19.95 4.79
CA LEU A 635 13.42 18.57 4.32
C LEU A 635 13.06 18.43 2.84
N GLU A 636 12.03 19.15 2.39
CA GLU A 636 11.58 19.16 1.00
C GLU A 636 12.69 19.61 0.03
N ILE A 637 13.43 20.65 0.40
CA ILE A 637 14.55 21.17 -0.43
C ILE A 637 15.68 20.14 -0.53
N LYS A 638 15.92 19.36 0.52
CA LYS A 638 16.90 18.26 0.47
C LYS A 638 16.48 17.19 -0.55
N GLU A 639 15.18 16.81 -0.57
CA GLU A 639 14.65 15.82 -1.51
C GLU A 639 14.64 16.34 -2.95
N VAL A 640 14.28 17.59 -3.18
CA VAL A 640 14.39 18.21 -4.51
C VAL A 640 15.85 18.17 -5.01
N ARG A 641 16.83 18.53 -4.16
CA ARG A 641 18.26 18.41 -4.50
C ARG A 641 18.64 16.97 -4.85
N ASP A 642 18.22 16.01 -4.06
CA ASP A 642 18.46 14.59 -4.29
C ASP A 642 17.91 14.16 -5.65
N THR A 643 16.68 14.51 -5.95
CA THR A 643 16.01 14.19 -7.21
C THR A 643 16.73 14.83 -8.42
N ILE A 644 17.10 16.12 -8.31
CA ILE A 644 17.87 16.81 -9.35
C ILE A 644 19.25 16.15 -9.56
N ASN A 645 19.95 15.80 -8.49
CA ASN A 645 21.26 15.15 -8.59
C ASN A 645 21.15 13.75 -9.25
N LYS A 646 20.16 12.97 -8.88
CA LYS A 646 19.87 11.66 -9.48
C LYS A 646 19.48 11.76 -10.96
N LEU A 647 18.63 12.74 -11.32
CA LEU A 647 18.28 13.02 -12.71
C LEU A 647 19.51 13.32 -13.57
N ARG A 648 20.38 14.21 -13.08
CA ARG A 648 21.63 14.59 -13.77
C ARG A 648 22.57 13.40 -13.91
N ALA A 649 22.79 12.64 -12.83
CA ALA A 649 23.65 11.45 -12.83
C ALA A 649 23.19 10.39 -13.82
N LYS A 650 21.86 10.18 -13.96
CA LYS A 650 21.31 9.19 -14.89
C LYS A 650 21.36 9.61 -16.36
N ASN A 651 21.22 10.91 -16.66
CA ASN A 651 20.87 11.36 -18.00
C ASN A 651 21.92 12.26 -18.69
N LEU A 652 22.93 12.75 -17.97
CA LEU A 652 23.91 13.67 -18.59
C LEU A 652 25.25 13.03 -18.96
N ASP A 653 25.46 11.74 -18.63
CA ASP A 653 26.73 11.02 -18.84
C ASP A 653 27.95 11.79 -18.29
N ASP A 654 27.77 12.47 -17.14
CA ASP A 654 28.85 13.23 -16.48
C ASP A 654 29.58 12.34 -15.47
N ASP A 655 30.58 11.60 -15.97
CA ASP A 655 31.39 10.71 -15.13
C ASP A 655 32.11 11.47 -14.02
N SER A 656 32.44 12.76 -14.22
CA SER A 656 33.09 13.58 -13.20
C SER A 656 32.13 13.90 -12.04
N PHE A 657 30.86 14.07 -12.36
CA PHE A 657 29.81 14.27 -11.37
C PHE A 657 29.54 12.99 -10.56
N ILE A 658 29.40 11.85 -11.25
CA ILE A 658 29.22 10.54 -10.61
C ILE A 658 30.41 10.22 -9.70
N LYS A 659 31.61 10.51 -10.16
CA LYS A 659 32.85 10.24 -9.42
C LYS A 659 32.91 10.97 -8.08
N LYS A 660 32.40 12.20 -7.97
CA LYS A 660 32.39 12.93 -6.68
C LYS A 660 31.65 12.16 -5.58
N PHE A 661 30.49 11.56 -5.92
CA PHE A 661 29.72 10.73 -4.97
C PHE A 661 30.42 9.41 -4.69
N SER A 662 30.98 8.80 -5.74
CA SER A 662 31.69 7.52 -5.65
C SER A 662 32.97 7.63 -4.79
N ASP A 663 33.69 8.74 -4.85
CA ASP A 663 34.87 8.96 -4.02
C ASP A 663 34.49 9.06 -2.52
N ILE A 664 33.36 9.70 -2.17
CA ILE A 664 32.86 9.73 -0.79
C ILE A 664 32.51 8.31 -0.32
N PHE A 665 31.85 7.53 -1.19
CA PHE A 665 31.48 6.14 -0.90
C PHE A 665 32.72 5.26 -0.67
N LYS A 666 33.74 5.38 -1.51
CA LYS A 666 34.98 4.59 -1.46
C LYS A 666 35.90 4.95 -0.28
N GLU A 667 35.96 6.23 0.07
CA GLU A 667 36.80 6.72 1.18
C GLU A 667 36.26 6.35 2.57
N ASN A 668 35.18 5.56 2.59
CA ASN A 668 34.47 5.16 3.83
C ASN A 668 34.02 6.33 4.71
N LYS A 669 33.77 7.49 4.09
CA LYS A 669 33.25 8.69 4.77
C LYS A 669 31.77 8.62 5.06
N MET A 670 31.10 7.55 4.64
CA MET A 670 29.67 7.35 4.81
C MET A 670 29.23 7.40 6.29
N GLU A 671 30.07 6.85 7.20
CA GLU A 671 29.80 6.86 8.64
C GLU A 671 29.77 8.25 9.26
N SER A 672 30.47 9.22 8.63
CA SER A 672 30.46 10.61 9.06
C SER A 672 29.26 11.41 8.55
N ILE A 673 28.44 10.84 7.67
CA ILE A 673 27.28 11.48 7.09
C ILE A 673 26.05 11.14 7.93
N SER A 674 25.64 12.11 8.73
CA SER A 674 24.45 11.97 9.60
C SER A 674 23.15 12.27 8.86
N GLU A 675 23.19 12.90 7.68
CA GLU A 675 22.01 13.34 6.95
C GLU A 675 21.53 12.26 5.97
N GLY A 676 20.32 11.78 6.16
CA GLY A 676 19.77 10.58 5.50
C GLY A 676 19.58 10.73 4.00
N THR A 677 19.09 11.88 3.53
CA THR A 677 18.84 12.13 2.10
C THR A 677 20.15 12.22 1.33
N PHE A 678 21.17 12.90 1.87
CA PHE A 678 22.49 12.96 1.23
C PHE A 678 23.18 11.60 1.21
N PHE A 679 23.06 10.83 2.29
CA PHE A 679 23.53 9.45 2.34
C PHE A 679 22.90 8.58 1.22
N SER A 680 21.59 8.71 1.02
CA SER A 680 20.86 7.99 -0.03
C SER A 680 21.27 8.45 -1.43
N SER A 681 21.51 9.75 -1.63
CA SER A 681 22.07 10.29 -2.89
C SER A 681 23.42 9.65 -3.21
N ILE A 682 24.32 9.60 -2.23
CA ILE A 682 25.66 9.01 -2.42
C ILE A 682 25.55 7.54 -2.82
N LEU A 683 24.74 6.75 -2.12
CA LEU A 683 24.56 5.34 -2.46
C LEU A 683 24.06 5.14 -3.88
N PHE A 684 22.99 5.87 -4.22
CA PHE A 684 22.34 5.73 -5.52
C PHE A 684 23.28 6.14 -6.67
N ILE A 685 23.91 7.29 -6.55
CA ILE A 685 24.78 7.80 -7.62
C ILE A 685 26.06 6.98 -7.72
N SER A 686 26.59 6.50 -6.58
CA SER A 686 27.76 5.59 -6.57
C SER A 686 27.46 4.23 -7.20
N ALA A 687 26.21 3.75 -7.15
CA ALA A 687 25.81 2.53 -7.85
C ALA A 687 25.91 2.66 -9.39
N LEU A 688 25.89 3.89 -9.91
CA LEU A 688 26.08 4.20 -11.33
C LEU A 688 27.55 4.26 -11.76
N ASP A 689 28.52 4.20 -10.84
CA ASP A 689 29.95 4.10 -11.17
C ASP A 689 30.34 2.63 -11.43
N GLU A 690 30.74 2.29 -12.64
CA GLU A 690 31.13 0.93 -13.05
C GLU A 690 32.31 0.36 -12.26
N THR A 691 33.08 1.21 -11.60
CA THR A 691 34.21 0.77 -10.77
C THR A 691 33.80 0.27 -9.39
N ASN A 692 32.57 0.56 -8.95
CA ASN A 692 32.01 0.05 -7.70
C ASN A 692 31.45 -1.36 -7.90
N LYS A 693 31.91 -2.29 -7.07
CA LYS A 693 31.54 -3.70 -7.17
C LYS A 693 30.35 -4.03 -6.27
N ILE A 694 29.50 -4.94 -6.74
CA ILE A 694 28.31 -5.38 -6.01
C ILE A 694 28.64 -5.94 -4.63
N GLU A 695 29.77 -6.61 -4.47
CA GLU A 695 30.22 -7.19 -3.21
C GLU A 695 30.30 -6.13 -2.09
N THR A 696 30.75 -4.92 -2.41
CA THR A 696 30.82 -3.82 -1.43
C THR A 696 29.43 -3.41 -0.95
N PHE A 697 28.45 -3.36 -1.84
CA PHE A 697 27.06 -3.01 -1.46
C PHE A 697 26.41 -4.14 -0.64
N LEU A 698 26.63 -5.39 -1.03
CA LEU A 698 26.12 -6.57 -0.31
C LEU A 698 26.74 -6.69 1.08
N GLU A 699 28.05 -6.49 1.24
CA GLU A 699 28.71 -6.48 2.55
C GLU A 699 28.14 -5.41 3.47
N LYS A 700 27.93 -4.20 2.95
CA LYS A 700 27.34 -3.11 3.71
C LYS A 700 25.85 -3.34 4.02
N PHE A 701 25.13 -4.02 3.13
CA PHE A 701 23.75 -4.44 3.36
C PHE A 701 23.66 -5.45 4.53
N GLU A 702 24.52 -6.46 4.54
CA GLU A 702 24.54 -7.46 5.63
C GLU A 702 24.92 -6.86 6.99
N ASN A 703 25.87 -5.92 6.99
CA ASN A 703 26.42 -5.31 8.21
C ASN A 703 25.75 -3.96 8.56
N ALA A 704 24.56 -3.68 8.03
CA ALA A 704 23.87 -2.43 8.30
C ALA A 704 23.47 -2.29 9.77
N GLU A 705 23.75 -1.14 10.38
CA GLU A 705 23.54 -0.87 11.81
C GLU A 705 22.05 -0.70 12.20
N SER A 706 21.18 -0.48 11.22
CA SER A 706 19.74 -0.28 11.45
C SER A 706 18.90 -0.80 10.29
N PRO A 707 17.60 -1.09 10.54
CA PRO A 707 16.66 -1.48 9.48
C PRO A 707 16.56 -0.47 8.32
N GLN A 708 16.63 0.85 8.60
CA GLN A 708 16.65 1.87 7.54
C GLN A 708 17.91 1.80 6.71
N MET A 709 19.07 1.71 7.35
CA MET A 709 20.34 1.60 6.63
C MET A 709 20.33 0.38 5.72
N GLN A 710 19.84 -0.75 6.23
CA GLN A 710 19.66 -1.96 5.43
C GLN A 710 18.71 -1.71 4.25
N GLY A 711 17.59 -1.01 4.49
CA GLY A 711 16.63 -0.61 3.46
C GLY A 711 17.25 0.26 2.36
N ARG A 712 18.09 1.22 2.72
CA ARG A 712 18.80 2.10 1.75
C ARG A 712 19.79 1.30 0.89
N TYR A 713 20.58 0.41 1.48
CA TYR A 713 21.47 -0.48 0.70
C TYR A 713 20.66 -1.39 -0.21
N ARG A 714 19.57 -2.00 0.30
CA ARG A 714 18.66 -2.82 -0.51
C ARG A 714 18.13 -2.08 -1.73
N ALA A 715 17.71 -0.82 -1.59
CA ALA A 715 17.11 -0.03 -2.67
C ALA A 715 18.05 0.19 -3.87
N VAL A 716 19.36 0.13 -3.66
CA VAL A 716 20.34 0.34 -4.73
C VAL A 716 20.92 -0.94 -5.32
N LEU A 717 20.69 -2.12 -4.71
CA LEU A 717 21.25 -3.39 -5.21
C LEU A 717 20.88 -3.65 -6.68
N GLY A 718 19.63 -3.44 -7.05
CA GLY A 718 19.17 -3.60 -8.43
C GLY A 718 19.66 -2.51 -9.40
N GLN A 719 20.24 -1.42 -8.91
CA GLN A 719 20.69 -0.27 -9.72
C GLN A 719 22.18 -0.31 -10.07
N VAL A 720 22.96 -1.20 -9.43
CA VAL A 720 24.41 -1.28 -9.62
C VAL A 720 24.77 -1.63 -11.08
N ARG A 721 25.73 -0.93 -11.66
CA ARG A 721 26.19 -1.15 -13.05
C ARG A 721 27.18 -2.31 -13.22
N ASP A 722 27.63 -2.94 -12.11
CA ASP A 722 28.56 -4.07 -12.15
C ASP A 722 27.94 -5.26 -12.91
N GLN A 723 28.64 -5.74 -13.92
CA GLN A 723 28.21 -6.84 -14.76
C GLN A 723 28.04 -8.18 -14.02
N ASN A 724 28.58 -8.32 -12.82
CA ASN A 724 28.45 -9.51 -11.98
C ASN A 724 27.31 -9.40 -10.96
N ALA A 725 26.68 -8.22 -10.85
CA ALA A 725 25.66 -7.94 -9.84
C ALA A 725 24.53 -8.96 -9.85
N SER A 726 23.97 -9.25 -11.03
CA SER A 726 22.79 -10.12 -11.16
C SER A 726 22.97 -11.49 -10.51
N ARG A 727 24.10 -12.13 -10.77
CA ARG A 727 24.38 -13.47 -10.22
C ARG A 727 24.61 -13.44 -8.72
N LYS A 728 25.35 -12.44 -8.23
CA LYS A 728 25.66 -12.30 -6.80
C LYS A 728 24.42 -12.00 -5.97
N ILE A 729 23.54 -11.13 -6.48
CA ILE A 729 22.27 -10.80 -5.80
C ILE A 729 21.39 -12.05 -5.72
N VAL A 730 21.25 -12.82 -6.81
CA VAL A 730 20.48 -14.07 -6.81
C VAL A 730 21.08 -15.11 -5.85
N GLU A 731 22.41 -15.25 -5.78
CA GLU A 731 23.08 -16.11 -4.78
C GLU A 731 22.68 -15.71 -3.34
N PHE A 732 22.64 -14.40 -3.02
CA PHE A 732 22.24 -13.88 -1.70
C PHE A 732 20.75 -14.12 -1.40
N MET A 733 19.90 -14.13 -2.42
CA MET A 733 18.48 -14.47 -2.26
C MET A 733 18.31 -15.96 -1.93
N LEU A 734 18.98 -16.82 -2.70
CA LEU A 734 18.83 -18.27 -2.57
C LEU A 734 19.42 -18.83 -1.28
N ASP A 735 20.44 -18.19 -0.71
CA ASP A 735 21.03 -18.61 0.57
C ASP A 735 20.40 -17.88 1.78
N GLY A 736 19.32 -17.08 1.55
CA GLY A 736 18.51 -16.47 2.60
C GLY A 736 19.12 -15.22 3.26
N ARG A 737 20.22 -14.67 2.73
CA ARG A 737 20.80 -13.41 3.21
C ARG A 737 19.97 -12.19 2.80
N ILE A 738 19.21 -12.28 1.72
CA ILE A 738 18.14 -11.34 1.38
C ILE A 738 16.81 -12.00 1.73
N ARG A 739 15.96 -11.31 2.49
CA ARG A 739 14.66 -11.81 2.93
C ARG A 739 13.75 -12.10 1.74
N GLY A 740 13.02 -13.20 1.78
CA GLY A 740 12.11 -13.62 0.71
C GLY A 740 11.11 -12.55 0.29
N ALA A 741 10.56 -11.81 1.26
CA ALA A 741 9.63 -10.70 1.00
C ALA A 741 10.26 -9.52 0.21
N ASP A 742 11.58 -9.35 0.27
CA ASP A 742 12.28 -8.28 -0.43
C ASP A 742 12.76 -8.68 -1.83
N CYS A 743 12.88 -9.97 -2.10
CA CYS A 743 13.38 -10.50 -3.38
C CYS A 743 12.62 -9.98 -4.61
N PRO A 744 11.26 -9.98 -4.66
CA PRO A 744 10.53 -9.57 -5.86
C PRO A 744 10.82 -8.12 -6.28
N TYR A 745 10.94 -7.22 -5.32
CA TYR A 745 11.22 -5.80 -5.56
C TYR A 745 12.64 -5.56 -6.10
N ILE A 746 13.63 -6.30 -5.59
CA ILE A 746 15.00 -6.24 -6.09
C ILE A 746 15.06 -6.83 -7.50
N LEU A 747 14.38 -7.96 -7.75
CA LEU A 747 14.29 -8.59 -9.07
C LEU A 747 13.67 -7.64 -10.10
N ALA A 748 12.57 -6.96 -9.76
CA ALA A 748 11.95 -5.95 -10.60
C ALA A 748 12.93 -4.80 -10.91
N SER A 749 13.65 -4.30 -9.90
CA SER A 749 14.67 -3.27 -10.07
C SER A 749 15.84 -3.73 -10.96
N MET A 750 16.27 -4.99 -10.83
CA MET A 750 17.32 -5.57 -11.69
C MET A 750 16.87 -5.67 -13.16
N ILE A 751 15.63 -6.06 -13.42
CA ILE A 751 15.06 -6.18 -14.78
C ILE A 751 15.02 -4.81 -15.46
N THR A 752 14.65 -3.75 -14.72
CA THR A 752 14.52 -2.38 -15.25
C THR A 752 15.85 -1.63 -15.35
N ASN A 753 16.93 -2.21 -14.86
CA ASN A 753 18.26 -1.59 -14.95
C ASN A 753 18.75 -1.56 -16.40
N LYS A 754 18.90 -0.35 -16.97
CA LYS A 754 19.27 -0.16 -18.39
C LYS A 754 20.62 -0.78 -18.78
N TYR A 755 21.55 -1.00 -17.82
CA TYR A 755 22.89 -1.51 -18.08
C TYR A 755 23.01 -3.03 -18.00
N ILE A 756 22.24 -3.67 -17.10
CA ILE A 756 22.33 -5.09 -16.82
C ILE A 756 21.00 -5.83 -16.93
N GLY A 757 19.88 -5.15 -17.23
CA GLY A 757 18.53 -5.70 -17.15
C GLY A 757 18.32 -6.97 -17.99
N LYS A 758 18.74 -6.98 -19.27
CA LYS A 758 18.67 -8.19 -20.13
C LYS A 758 19.50 -9.36 -19.57
N LYS A 759 20.66 -9.06 -18.97
CA LYS A 759 21.52 -10.07 -18.31
C LYS A 759 20.89 -10.56 -17.01
N SER A 760 20.32 -9.65 -16.22
CA SER A 760 19.58 -9.97 -15.01
C SER A 760 18.42 -10.91 -15.30
N TRP A 761 17.64 -10.60 -16.32
CA TRP A 761 16.53 -11.45 -16.75
C TRP A 761 16.96 -12.86 -17.14
N LYS A 762 18.11 -13.00 -17.80
CA LYS A 762 18.67 -14.32 -18.12
C LYS A 762 18.98 -15.11 -16.84
N VAL A 763 19.65 -14.49 -15.86
CA VAL A 763 19.98 -15.12 -14.58
C VAL A 763 18.71 -15.48 -13.80
N ILE A 764 17.71 -14.61 -13.82
CA ILE A 764 16.39 -14.87 -13.18
C ILE A 764 15.73 -16.09 -13.82
N LYS A 765 15.69 -16.19 -15.16
CA LYS A 765 15.13 -17.37 -15.84
C LYS A 765 15.85 -18.66 -15.49
N GLU A 766 17.18 -18.61 -15.39
CA GLU A 766 18.02 -19.77 -15.04
C GLU A 766 17.74 -20.31 -13.61
N ASN A 767 17.28 -19.44 -12.69
CA ASN A 767 17.03 -19.77 -11.27
C ASN A 767 15.57 -19.61 -10.87
N PHE A 768 14.63 -19.57 -11.82
CA PHE A 768 13.27 -19.11 -11.57
C PHE A 768 12.53 -19.94 -10.50
N ASN A 769 12.60 -21.27 -10.60
CA ASN A 769 11.92 -22.17 -9.64
C ASN A 769 12.55 -22.05 -8.23
N ASP A 770 13.88 -21.95 -8.14
CA ASP A 770 14.55 -21.82 -6.85
C ASP A 770 14.23 -20.47 -6.20
N LEU A 771 14.11 -19.41 -7.01
CA LEU A 771 13.67 -18.09 -6.53
C LEU A 771 12.22 -18.12 -6.02
N LEU A 772 11.32 -18.82 -6.69
CA LEU A 772 9.94 -18.98 -6.22
C LEU A 772 9.89 -19.70 -4.86
N ASN A 773 10.76 -20.69 -4.62
CA ASN A 773 10.79 -21.42 -3.35
C ASN A 773 11.25 -20.57 -2.14
N VAL A 774 11.97 -19.47 -2.37
CA VAL A 774 12.42 -18.58 -1.29
C VAL A 774 11.54 -17.34 -1.11
N MET A 775 10.64 -17.08 -2.05
CA MET A 775 9.67 -15.96 -1.97
C MET A 775 8.32 -16.47 -1.47
N PRO A 776 7.60 -15.71 -0.65
CA PRO A 776 6.19 -16.00 -0.39
C PRO A 776 5.37 -15.95 -1.69
N ASP A 777 4.50 -16.95 -1.91
CA ASP A 777 3.73 -17.11 -3.16
C ASP A 777 2.99 -15.84 -3.57
N TRP A 778 2.37 -15.17 -2.63
CA TRP A 778 1.58 -13.96 -2.85
C TRP A 778 2.42 -12.69 -3.11
N THR A 779 3.73 -12.68 -2.79
CA THR A 779 4.64 -11.57 -3.12
C THR A 779 5.34 -11.76 -4.46
N ALA A 780 5.48 -13.00 -4.95
CA ALA A 780 6.23 -13.33 -6.17
C ALA A 780 5.71 -12.57 -7.41
N SER A 781 4.42 -12.28 -7.46
CA SER A 781 3.78 -11.50 -8.54
C SER A 781 4.34 -10.08 -8.70
N ARG A 782 4.98 -9.50 -7.67
CA ARG A 782 5.59 -8.17 -7.71
C ARG A 782 6.77 -8.06 -8.69
N ILE A 783 7.35 -9.17 -9.14
CA ILE A 783 8.32 -9.18 -10.25
C ILE A 783 7.73 -8.51 -11.50
N LEU A 784 6.42 -8.63 -11.72
CA LEU A 784 5.70 -8.03 -12.84
C LEU A 784 5.68 -6.49 -12.81
N ASP A 785 6.00 -5.88 -11.68
CA ASP A 785 6.09 -4.42 -11.57
C ASP A 785 7.19 -3.81 -12.44
N ALA A 786 8.14 -4.64 -12.92
CA ALA A 786 9.13 -4.24 -13.91
C ALA A 786 8.55 -3.95 -15.31
N LEU A 787 7.46 -4.63 -15.70
CA LEU A 787 6.97 -4.65 -17.09
C LEU A 787 6.64 -3.25 -17.66
N PRO A 788 5.96 -2.35 -16.93
CA PRO A 788 5.63 -1.03 -17.45
C PRO A 788 6.84 -0.13 -17.74
N ALA A 789 8.04 -0.48 -17.26
CA ALA A 789 9.25 0.28 -17.49
C ALA A 789 10.11 -0.28 -18.64
N ILE A 790 9.63 -1.30 -19.36
CA ILE A 790 10.33 -1.93 -20.49
C ILE A 790 9.76 -1.37 -21.80
N TYR A 791 10.64 -0.88 -22.66
CA TYR A 791 10.31 -0.26 -23.96
C TYR A 791 11.01 -0.94 -25.15
N ASP A 792 11.85 -1.95 -24.88
CA ASP A 792 12.50 -2.78 -25.92
C ASP A 792 11.54 -3.92 -26.31
N GLU A 793 11.05 -3.92 -27.54
CA GLU A 793 10.04 -4.86 -28.04
C GLU A 793 10.52 -6.32 -27.98
N GLU A 794 11.78 -6.59 -28.34
CA GLU A 794 12.36 -7.95 -28.29
C GLU A 794 12.44 -8.46 -26.86
N PHE A 795 12.91 -7.61 -25.96
CA PHE A 795 13.02 -7.94 -24.53
C PHE A 795 11.63 -8.15 -23.89
N ALA A 796 10.69 -7.27 -24.21
CA ALA A 796 9.30 -7.40 -23.79
C ALA A 796 8.67 -8.71 -24.28
N GLY A 797 8.93 -9.09 -25.54
CA GLY A 797 8.48 -10.34 -26.13
C GLY A 797 9.04 -11.57 -25.45
N ASP A 798 10.33 -11.57 -25.06
CA ASP A 798 10.95 -12.65 -24.31
C ASP A 798 10.32 -12.82 -22.92
N ILE A 799 10.10 -11.72 -22.20
CA ILE A 799 9.45 -11.74 -20.86
C ILE A 799 8.01 -12.24 -20.97
N LYS A 800 7.22 -11.69 -21.89
CA LYS A 800 5.82 -12.10 -22.13
C LYS A 800 5.69 -13.59 -22.41
N ASN A 801 6.54 -14.11 -23.27
CA ASN A 801 6.57 -15.54 -23.62
C ASN A 801 6.99 -16.43 -22.45
N PHE A 802 7.91 -15.96 -21.61
CA PHE A 802 8.36 -16.70 -20.45
C PHE A 802 7.27 -16.78 -19.36
N ILE A 803 6.66 -15.63 -19.00
CA ILE A 803 5.58 -15.56 -17.99
C ILE A 803 4.38 -16.40 -18.42
N LYS A 804 4.01 -16.38 -19.70
CA LYS A 804 2.93 -17.23 -20.23
C LYS A 804 3.18 -18.73 -20.04
N LYS A 805 4.45 -19.16 -20.07
CA LYS A 805 4.84 -20.56 -19.87
C LYS A 805 5.04 -20.93 -18.41
N ASN A 806 5.38 -19.95 -17.61
CA ASN A 806 5.72 -20.09 -16.19
C ASN A 806 4.87 -19.06 -15.41
N PRO A 807 3.55 -19.29 -15.25
CA PRO A 807 2.69 -18.36 -14.54
C PRO A 807 3.13 -18.23 -13.08
N LEU A 808 3.08 -17.02 -12.56
CA LEU A 808 3.33 -16.75 -11.15
C LEU A 808 2.07 -17.10 -10.33
N PRO A 809 2.23 -17.58 -9.10
CA PRO A 809 1.08 -17.85 -8.22
C PRO A 809 0.19 -16.60 -8.07
N SER A 810 -1.12 -16.80 -7.99
CA SER A 810 -2.14 -15.77 -7.69
C SER A 810 -1.98 -14.44 -8.46
N SER A 811 -1.57 -14.50 -9.76
CA SER A 811 -1.15 -13.29 -10.49
C SER A 811 -1.82 -13.07 -11.84
N GLU A 812 -2.83 -13.85 -12.23
CA GLU A 812 -3.38 -13.79 -13.59
C GLU A 812 -3.88 -12.39 -13.98
N LYS A 813 -4.62 -11.75 -13.09
CA LYS A 813 -5.17 -10.41 -13.31
C LYS A 813 -4.08 -9.33 -13.31
N LEU A 814 -3.18 -9.38 -12.34
CA LEU A 814 -2.04 -8.46 -12.27
C LEU A 814 -1.17 -8.59 -13.52
N ALA A 815 -0.89 -9.82 -13.96
CA ALA A 815 -0.12 -10.07 -15.19
C ALA A 815 -0.81 -9.47 -16.42
N ALA A 816 -2.13 -9.65 -16.57
CA ALA A 816 -2.89 -9.06 -17.66
C ALA A 816 -2.79 -7.52 -17.67
N GLN A 817 -2.94 -6.87 -16.52
CA GLN A 817 -2.81 -5.42 -16.38
C GLN A 817 -1.39 -4.91 -16.73
N LYS A 818 -0.35 -5.57 -16.21
CA LYS A 818 1.04 -5.17 -16.46
C LYS A 818 1.44 -5.39 -17.91
N LEU A 819 0.97 -6.48 -18.54
CA LEU A 819 1.21 -6.76 -19.96
C LEU A 819 0.47 -5.76 -20.87
N GLU A 820 -0.77 -5.40 -20.56
CA GLU A 820 -1.49 -4.37 -21.30
C GLU A 820 -0.78 -3.02 -21.24
N ARG A 821 -0.26 -2.66 -20.05
CA ARG A 821 0.49 -1.41 -19.88
C ARG A 821 1.82 -1.42 -20.63
N LEU A 822 2.52 -2.54 -20.64
CA LEU A 822 3.72 -2.74 -21.47
C LEU A 822 3.40 -2.51 -22.93
N GLU A 823 2.33 -3.12 -23.46
CA GLU A 823 1.90 -2.96 -24.85
C GLU A 823 1.55 -1.50 -25.18
N ALA A 824 0.81 -0.83 -24.31
CA ALA A 824 0.46 0.59 -24.50
C ALA A 824 1.70 1.52 -24.48
N ASN A 825 2.70 1.20 -23.69
CA ASN A 825 3.94 1.97 -23.65
C ASN A 825 4.80 1.75 -24.91
N ILE A 826 4.83 0.53 -25.46
CA ILE A 826 5.51 0.25 -26.74
C ILE A 826 4.79 1.01 -27.88
N GLU A 827 3.45 0.92 -27.95
CA GLU A 827 2.65 1.66 -28.94
C GLU A 827 2.91 3.17 -28.88
N PHE A 828 2.94 3.73 -27.67
CA PHE A 828 3.28 5.14 -27.47
C PHE A 828 4.67 5.50 -28.02
N MET A 829 5.67 4.68 -27.73
CA MET A 829 7.05 4.93 -28.18
C MET A 829 7.17 4.86 -29.70
N ASP A 830 6.46 3.94 -30.33
CA ASP A 830 6.48 3.81 -31.79
C ASP A 830 5.79 5.00 -32.47
N ASN A 831 4.60 5.40 -31.99
CA ASN A 831 3.91 6.60 -32.47
C ASN A 831 4.76 7.87 -32.27
N LEU A 832 5.45 7.99 -31.13
CA LEU A 832 6.32 9.13 -30.86
C LEU A 832 7.54 9.18 -31.78
N LYS A 833 8.13 8.01 -32.12
CA LYS A 833 9.22 7.91 -33.11
C LYS A 833 8.76 8.32 -34.50
N GLU A 834 7.57 7.87 -34.94
CA GLU A 834 6.99 8.24 -36.25
C GLU A 834 6.85 9.76 -36.37
N VAL A 835 6.19 10.41 -35.42
CA VAL A 835 6.00 11.86 -35.41
C VAL A 835 7.33 12.64 -35.44
N ASN A 836 8.35 12.17 -34.72
CA ASN A 836 9.64 12.88 -34.62
C ASN A 836 10.63 12.51 -35.73
N ASN A 837 10.41 11.43 -36.51
CA ASN A 837 11.21 11.11 -37.70
C ASN A 837 10.70 11.83 -38.94
N GLU A 838 9.46 12.33 -38.95
CA GLU A 838 8.88 13.16 -40.03
C GLU A 838 9.27 14.65 -39.89
N THR A 839 9.86 15.07 -38.77
CA THR A 839 10.38 16.42 -38.52
C THR A 839 11.90 16.43 -38.42
#